data_db77c928188dcd9a00bede195bfeca14
#
_entry.id   db77c928188dcd9a00bede195bfeca14
#
_cell.length_a   1.000
_cell.length_b   1.000
_cell.length_c   1.000
_cell.angle_alpha   90.00
_cell.angle_beta   90.00
_cell.angle_gamma   90.00
#
_symmetry.space_group_name_H-M   'P 1'
#
loop_
_entity.id
_entity.type
_entity.pdbx_description
1 polymer ?
#
loop_
_entity_poly.entity_id
_entity_poly.type
_entity_poly.pdbx_seq_one_letter_code
_entity_poly.pdbx_strand_id
1 'polypeptide(L)'
;MSELKYNQIVDKLNTEFASEGRRLVFWYDDNGYFADDVDAMPLQNAKIWHLTPTNQFRTKILLEREDPQSNYLIYAPFPKPPVEQNHLEDTILYSKQFHADPISLLCSDLGIGAEGKAVLQKYAKVVGEQTRKQRFCDYKLAAYTVDAVETALLCTVCKCRTAQFEDALREILLADTPDANPKLDELAKYKLDEVFWKHCETELGFAVPAPNVDKLKISLFVTSLAHSVKVIPDAWQPFAAAKPGSVLAFMDGMMNNVNYGDAFDAMAAAVQDTLHAKAALAKLPHDLLTDCECLPCVDDLLTGWMTERLQAEDVTAALNGENIPELCQRRAKTHFGRKLAVQYAMLENAWHIVSAAHYRAPADYEHVWAQYYREDYKIDAQYRAFYTAYDKLDEPAAYDKLQGLVENIYNTEYLAKIIPAWNTDFPQEPGMGRMALQRNFFSECVAGNKERTVVIISDAMRYEVGAELAALLAEDPKSTVQLTPRLGVLPSYTRLGMAALLPHTRMEMTPEYQVLIDDMPCENLAQRQAVLQKRVPQSGCIQFDDLKSMKKDDLRAVFTGKQVVYIYHNQIDARGDKPNTEDEVFAACREAVEEIAAMIRRIAGSANTLHFIVTADHGFLYKRHTLAESDKIPNTAPKTAFVNRRFIVDADPIAQPGVASLPMATVLNTKTNTLTVSYPTAANVFKVAGGGENYVHGGSSPQEMIVPVLDVRMEKGRMETTTVQLTLVSILKKITNLITALDFMQNEPISDTVRETTFRVHFVGEDNERISNENIVVADKRGETAAERMFRLRFSFKNRKYDNKKPYYLVAYDDKNSVEVLRRQVVMDIAMADDFGFGF
;
A
#
# COMPACT_ATOMS: atom_id res chain seq x y z
N MET A 1 27.91 42.75 -1.19
CA MET A 1 28.00 42.51 0.28
C MET A 1 26.68 42.89 0.92
N SER A 2 26.17 42.18 1.94
CA SER A 2 24.96 42.64 2.65
C SER A 2 25.31 43.93 3.44
N GLU A 3 24.41 44.87 3.42
CA GLU A 3 24.54 46.18 4.12
C GLU A 3 24.89 46.01 5.61
N LEU A 4 24.41 44.91 6.23
CA LEU A 4 24.69 44.57 7.63
C LEU A 4 26.19 44.26 7.89
N LYS A 5 26.90 43.61 6.95
CA LYS A 5 28.32 43.21 7.13
C LYS A 5 29.28 44.37 6.89
N TYR A 6 28.93 45.26 5.99
CA TYR A 6 29.65 46.50 5.77
C TYR A 6 29.59 47.37 7.04
N ASN A 7 28.40 47.51 7.64
CA ASN A 7 28.23 48.26 8.87
C ASN A 7 29.02 47.67 10.05
N GLN A 8 29.14 46.35 10.16
CA GLN A 8 29.94 45.71 11.23
C GLN A 8 31.43 45.99 11.10
N ILE A 9 31.97 46.03 9.89
CA ILE A 9 33.36 46.40 9.66
C ILE A 9 33.56 47.87 10.01
N VAL A 10 32.66 48.74 9.59
CA VAL A 10 32.69 50.17 9.89
C VAL A 10 32.59 50.40 11.39
N ASP A 11 31.69 49.74 12.08
CA ASP A 11 31.51 49.83 13.52
C ASP A 11 32.77 49.37 14.32
N LYS A 12 33.40 48.30 13.88
CA LYS A 12 34.65 47.81 14.46
C LYS A 12 35.80 48.80 14.27
N LEU A 13 35.93 49.32 13.04
CA LEU A 13 36.94 50.32 12.71
C LEU A 13 36.69 51.62 13.50
N ASN A 14 35.45 52.08 13.56
CA ASN A 14 35.09 53.26 14.36
C ASN A 14 35.32 53.06 15.86
N THR A 15 35.14 51.88 16.37
CA THR A 15 35.45 51.53 17.77
C THR A 15 36.97 51.64 18.04
N GLU A 16 37.81 51.16 17.11
CA GLU A 16 39.27 51.31 17.23
C GLU A 16 39.69 52.80 17.16
N PHE A 17 39.05 53.60 16.30
CA PHE A 17 39.36 55.04 16.16
C PHE A 17 38.75 55.96 17.23
N ALA A 18 37.85 55.47 18.03
CA ALA A 18 37.27 56.14 19.19
C ALA A 18 38.18 56.11 20.43
N SER A 19 39.22 55.25 20.44
CA SER A 19 40.14 55.11 21.57
C SER A 19 41.03 56.39 21.74
N GLU A 20 41.42 56.66 22.97
CA GLU A 20 42.31 57.79 23.26
C GLU A 20 43.71 57.69 22.59
N GLY A 21 44.17 58.75 22.02
CA GLY A 21 45.44 58.84 21.32
C GLY A 21 45.32 58.54 19.83
N ARG A 22 46.43 58.86 19.12
CA ARG A 22 46.51 58.60 17.68
C ARG A 22 46.47 57.10 17.39
N ARG A 23 45.68 56.73 16.40
CA ARG A 23 45.51 55.31 15.93
C ARG A 23 45.87 55.20 14.47
N LEU A 24 46.79 54.29 14.15
CA LEU A 24 47.07 53.79 12.78
C LEU A 24 46.58 52.34 12.70
N VAL A 25 45.69 52.09 11.74
CA VAL A 25 45.12 50.76 11.54
C VAL A 25 45.54 50.30 10.14
N PHE A 26 46.38 49.27 10.07
CA PHE A 26 46.78 48.63 8.80
C PHE A 26 45.81 47.48 8.49
N TRP A 27 45.19 47.55 7.31
CA TRP A 27 44.34 46.51 6.78
C TRP A 27 44.93 45.96 5.47
N TYR A 28 45.60 44.80 5.56
CA TYR A 28 46.02 44.03 4.41
C TYR A 28 44.84 43.13 4.00
N ASP A 29 44.26 43.39 2.82
CA ASP A 29 43.17 42.61 2.22
C ASP A 29 43.79 41.77 1.09
N ASP A 30 44.26 40.57 1.46
CA ASP A 30 45.07 39.69 0.63
C ASP A 30 44.54 39.43 -0.79
N ASN A 31 43.22 39.49 -0.94
CA ASN A 31 42.51 39.25 -2.21
C ASN A 31 41.80 40.50 -2.76
N GLY A 32 41.92 41.67 -2.10
CA GLY A 32 41.29 42.88 -2.55
C GLY A 32 39.75 42.91 -2.48
N TYR A 33 39.15 42.13 -1.60
CA TYR A 33 37.69 41.96 -1.51
C TYR A 33 36.93 43.26 -1.20
N PHE A 34 37.57 44.23 -0.60
CA PHE A 34 36.97 45.48 -0.13
C PHE A 34 37.46 46.70 -0.92
N ALA A 35 38.24 46.49 -1.99
CA ALA A 35 38.87 47.59 -2.75
C ALA A 35 37.86 48.62 -3.29
N ASP A 36 36.68 48.17 -3.72
CA ASP A 36 35.65 49.04 -4.25
C ASP A 36 34.76 49.69 -3.16
N ASP A 37 34.76 49.10 -1.93
CA ASP A 37 33.88 49.52 -0.87
C ASP A 37 34.57 50.42 0.18
N VAL A 38 35.91 50.37 0.28
CA VAL A 38 36.66 51.00 1.38
C VAL A 38 36.51 52.52 1.40
N ASP A 39 36.49 53.18 0.23
CA ASP A 39 36.37 54.63 0.12
C ASP A 39 34.99 55.16 0.53
N ALA A 40 33.98 54.31 0.50
CA ALA A 40 32.63 54.62 0.91
C ALA A 40 32.39 54.41 2.39
N MET A 41 33.38 53.92 3.16
CA MET A 41 33.23 53.62 4.58
C MET A 41 33.08 54.90 5.42
N PRO A 42 31.94 55.08 6.16
CA PRO A 42 31.72 56.26 6.99
C PRO A 42 32.56 56.17 8.28
N LEU A 43 33.88 56.31 8.17
CA LEU A 43 34.79 56.30 9.29
C LEU A 43 34.68 57.60 10.11
N GLN A 44 34.53 57.46 11.41
CA GLN A 44 34.50 58.54 12.32
C GLN A 44 35.93 58.79 12.84
N ASN A 45 36.40 59.98 12.74
CA ASN A 45 37.70 60.39 13.29
C ASN A 45 38.95 59.69 12.67
N ALA A 46 38.87 59.27 11.43
CA ALA A 46 40.01 58.70 10.71
C ALA A 46 39.98 59.02 9.19
N LYS A 47 41.14 59.10 8.59
CA LYS A 47 41.31 59.24 7.13
C LYS A 47 41.69 57.90 6.53
N ILE A 48 41.22 57.64 5.27
CA ILE A 48 41.61 56.44 4.53
C ILE A 48 42.86 56.80 3.68
N TRP A 49 43.83 55.88 3.72
CA TRP A 49 45.03 55.94 2.89
C TRP A 49 45.26 54.65 2.14
N HIS A 50 45.36 54.71 0.82
CA HIS A 50 45.62 53.53 0.01
C HIS A 50 47.13 53.24 -0.04
N LEU A 51 47.53 52.12 0.51
CA LEU A 51 48.85 51.56 0.42
C LEU A 51 49.00 50.76 -0.88
N THR A 52 50.11 50.99 -1.60
CA THR A 52 50.52 50.20 -2.77
C THR A 52 51.92 49.66 -2.57
N PRO A 53 52.37 48.62 -3.29
CA PRO A 53 53.69 48.09 -3.22
C PRO A 53 54.80 49.16 -3.45
N THR A 54 54.46 50.25 -4.19
CA THR A 54 55.43 51.28 -4.61
C THR A 54 55.36 52.56 -3.78
N ASN A 55 54.34 52.77 -2.94
CA ASN A 55 54.20 53.99 -2.16
C ASN A 55 54.56 53.86 -0.67
N GLN A 56 55.19 52.80 -0.23
CA GLN A 56 55.47 52.52 1.19
C GLN A 56 56.26 53.67 1.85
N PHE A 57 57.31 54.18 1.19
CA PHE A 57 58.09 55.30 1.70
C PHE A 57 57.29 56.63 1.74
N ARG A 58 56.41 56.85 0.79
CA ARG A 58 55.53 58.00 0.78
C ARG A 58 54.51 57.90 1.95
N THR A 59 53.99 56.68 2.21
CA THR A 59 53.13 56.41 3.36
C THR A 59 53.85 56.71 4.66
N LYS A 60 55.09 56.29 4.82
CA LYS A 60 55.88 56.57 6.02
C LYS A 60 56.11 58.06 6.24
N ILE A 61 56.46 58.83 5.20
CA ILE A 61 56.60 60.25 5.27
C ILE A 61 55.27 60.95 5.66
N LEU A 62 54.16 60.53 5.10
CA LEU A 62 52.83 61.04 5.46
C LEU A 62 52.57 60.83 6.92
N LEU A 63 52.69 59.60 7.40
CA LEU A 63 52.33 59.23 8.76
C LEU A 63 53.23 59.81 9.82
N GLU A 64 54.51 60.00 9.56
CA GLU A 64 55.48 60.40 10.57
C GLU A 64 55.85 61.92 10.51
N ARG A 65 55.71 62.56 9.34
CA ARG A 65 56.17 63.96 9.18
C ARG A 65 55.03 64.91 8.73
N GLU A 66 54.22 64.53 7.78
CA GLU A 66 53.24 65.46 7.19
C GLU A 66 51.99 65.57 8.01
N ASP A 67 51.51 64.44 8.52
CA ASP A 67 50.28 64.38 9.35
C ASP A 67 50.48 63.40 10.53
N PRO A 68 51.28 63.77 11.52
CA PRO A 68 51.59 62.89 12.64
C PRO A 68 50.47 62.83 13.70
N GLN A 69 49.40 63.58 13.51
CA GLN A 69 48.31 63.66 14.52
C GLN A 69 47.03 62.98 14.17
N SER A 70 46.76 62.86 12.86
CA SER A 70 45.52 62.26 12.42
C SER A 70 45.53 60.71 12.55
N ASN A 71 44.37 60.11 12.77
CA ASN A 71 44.11 58.69 12.63
C ASN A 71 44.01 58.30 11.18
N TYR A 72 44.54 57.08 10.85
CA TYR A 72 44.49 56.54 9.50
C TYR A 72 44.10 55.10 9.46
N LEU A 73 43.21 54.78 8.55
CA LEU A 73 43.08 53.43 8.02
C LEU A 73 43.99 53.29 6.79
N ILE A 74 45.03 52.47 6.91
CA ILE A 74 45.97 52.18 5.83
C ILE A 74 45.51 50.91 5.16
N TYR A 75 44.79 51.04 4.06
CA TYR A 75 44.24 49.93 3.31
C TYR A 75 45.18 49.48 2.18
N ALA A 76 45.44 48.16 2.16
CA ALA A 76 46.31 47.52 1.17
C ALA A 76 45.56 46.36 0.51
N PRO A 77 45.12 46.43 -0.77
CA PRO A 77 44.43 45.36 -1.47
C PRO A 77 45.41 44.26 -1.96
N PHE A 78 46.35 43.86 -1.11
CA PHE A 78 47.34 42.83 -1.36
C PHE A 78 47.88 42.25 -0.03
N PRO A 79 48.48 41.02 -0.08
CA PRO A 79 49.04 40.41 1.11
C PRO A 79 50.17 41.22 1.78
N LYS A 80 50.25 41.13 3.11
CA LYS A 80 51.35 41.76 3.85
C LYS A 80 52.70 41.26 3.30
N PRO A 81 53.60 42.15 2.86
CA PRO A 81 54.89 41.74 2.38
C PRO A 81 55.72 41.07 3.49
N PRO A 82 56.68 40.21 3.15
CA PRO A 82 57.68 39.68 4.11
C PRO A 82 58.45 40.85 4.76
N VAL A 83 58.90 40.61 6.00
CA VAL A 83 59.57 41.65 6.82
C VAL A 83 60.69 42.37 6.07
N GLU A 84 61.49 41.64 5.31
CA GLU A 84 62.64 42.14 4.53
C GLU A 84 62.21 43.04 3.38
N GLN A 85 60.96 42.99 2.97
CA GLN A 85 60.37 43.80 1.84
C GLN A 85 59.35 44.82 2.31
N ASN A 86 59.07 44.85 3.60
CA ASN A 86 58.10 45.77 4.18
C ASN A 86 58.74 46.97 4.86
N HIS A 87 58.84 48.07 4.12
CA HIS A 87 59.42 49.29 4.63
C HIS A 87 58.56 50.01 5.67
N LEU A 88 57.41 49.49 6.02
CA LEU A 88 56.51 49.99 7.07
C LEU A 88 56.49 49.09 8.31
N GLU A 89 57.32 48.06 8.39
CA GLU A 89 57.23 47.04 9.44
C GLU A 89 57.47 47.68 10.83
N ASP A 90 58.35 48.62 10.98
CA ASP A 90 58.55 49.38 12.21
C ASP A 90 57.26 50.18 12.60
N THR A 91 56.63 50.86 11.63
CA THR A 91 55.39 51.61 11.86
C THR A 91 54.25 50.64 12.23
N ILE A 92 54.21 49.43 11.65
CA ILE A 92 53.22 48.41 11.91
C ILE A 92 53.31 47.86 13.35
N LEU A 93 54.56 47.80 13.90
CA LEU A 93 54.79 47.33 15.26
C LEU A 93 54.11 48.16 16.34
N TYR A 94 53.92 49.47 16.11
CA TYR A 94 53.16 50.34 17.04
C TYR A 94 51.74 50.63 16.64
N SER A 95 51.31 49.99 15.55
CA SER A 95 49.97 50.18 14.95
C SER A 95 49.09 49.00 15.21
N LYS A 96 47.82 49.11 14.95
CA LYS A 96 46.87 48.00 14.92
C LYS A 96 46.84 47.37 13.53
N GLN A 97 46.77 46.02 13.51
CA GLN A 97 46.46 45.31 12.27
C GLN A 97 45.01 44.86 12.31
N PHE A 98 44.31 45.20 11.22
CA PHE A 98 42.90 44.82 11.05
C PHE A 98 42.82 43.75 9.97
N HIS A 99 42.09 42.69 10.23
CA HIS A 99 41.87 41.60 9.30
C HIS A 99 40.35 41.38 9.18
N ALA A 100 39.85 41.61 8.00
CA ALA A 100 38.44 41.41 7.67
C ALA A 100 38.35 40.56 6.39
N ASP A 101 38.69 39.28 6.51
CA ASP A 101 38.39 38.35 5.44
C ASP A 101 36.95 37.84 5.57
N PRO A 102 36.26 37.55 4.47
CA PRO A 102 34.87 37.09 4.48
C PRO A 102 34.63 35.84 5.32
N ILE A 103 35.64 34.99 5.48
CA ILE A 103 35.58 33.74 6.27
C ILE A 103 35.68 34.07 7.74
N SER A 104 36.60 34.98 8.13
CA SER A 104 36.73 35.42 9.54
C SER A 104 35.44 36.08 10.02
N LEU A 105 34.78 36.86 9.19
CA LEU A 105 33.48 37.47 9.48
C LEU A 105 32.40 36.38 9.65
N LEU A 106 32.35 35.44 8.73
CA LEU A 106 31.41 34.31 8.82
C LEU A 106 31.64 33.50 10.10
N CYS A 107 32.90 33.25 10.47
CA CYS A 107 33.22 32.53 11.71
C CYS A 107 32.83 33.32 12.96
N SER A 108 33.00 34.63 12.93
CA SER A 108 32.57 35.50 14.04
C SER A 108 31.03 35.49 14.18
N ASP A 109 30.32 35.60 13.07
CA ASP A 109 28.85 35.62 13.05
C ASP A 109 28.23 34.30 13.57
N LEU A 110 28.85 33.17 13.28
CA LEU A 110 28.36 31.84 13.62
C LEU A 110 29.01 31.23 14.88
N GLY A 111 29.97 31.91 15.50
CA GLY A 111 30.72 31.41 16.65
C GLY A 111 31.66 30.25 16.32
N ILE A 112 32.21 30.18 15.09
CA ILE A 112 33.06 29.10 14.61
C ILE A 112 34.50 29.27 15.17
N GLY A 113 34.99 28.27 15.88
CA GLY A 113 36.33 28.22 16.43
C GLY A 113 37.45 28.04 15.38
N ALA A 114 38.70 28.00 15.84
CA ALA A 114 39.90 27.93 14.98
C ALA A 114 39.92 26.72 14.03
N GLU A 115 39.47 25.56 14.49
CA GLU A 115 39.40 24.31 13.69
C GLU A 115 38.44 24.45 12.52
N GLY A 116 37.19 24.86 12.79
CA GLY A 116 36.16 25.08 11.76
C GLY A 116 36.56 26.19 10.78
N LYS A 117 37.24 27.24 11.28
CA LYS A 117 37.81 28.31 10.43
C LYS A 117 38.84 27.77 9.45
N ALA A 118 39.73 26.90 9.89
CA ALA A 118 40.72 26.28 9.00
C ALA A 118 40.08 25.47 7.88
N VAL A 119 39.01 24.74 8.19
CA VAL A 119 38.22 23.99 7.18
C VAL A 119 37.56 24.96 6.17
N LEU A 120 36.91 26.01 6.66
CA LEU A 120 36.29 27.01 5.77
C LEU A 120 37.32 27.73 4.89
N GLN A 121 38.52 27.97 5.39
CA GLN A 121 39.64 28.53 4.60
C GLN A 121 40.11 27.55 3.50
N LYS A 122 40.22 26.26 3.83
CA LYS A 122 40.54 25.20 2.85
C LYS A 122 39.51 25.14 1.71
N TYR A 123 38.23 25.33 2.01
CA TYR A 123 37.13 25.30 1.05
C TYR A 123 36.53 26.69 0.75
N ALA A 124 37.33 27.75 0.80
CA ALA A 124 36.89 29.13 0.62
C ALA A 124 36.09 29.38 -0.65
N LYS A 125 36.40 28.66 -1.73
CA LYS A 125 35.66 28.77 -3.00
C LYS A 125 34.21 28.27 -2.91
N VAL A 126 33.91 27.37 -2.02
CA VAL A 126 32.52 26.89 -1.82
C VAL A 126 31.68 27.97 -1.18
N VAL A 127 32.14 28.57 -0.09
CA VAL A 127 31.43 29.62 0.65
C VAL A 127 31.59 31.02 0.06
N GLY A 128 32.44 31.18 -0.97
CA GLY A 128 32.57 32.42 -1.73
C GLY A 128 31.34 32.77 -2.54
N GLU A 129 30.56 31.79 -3.00
CA GLU A 129 29.30 32.01 -3.68
C GLU A 129 28.17 32.30 -2.67
N GLN A 130 27.44 33.40 -2.88
CA GLN A 130 26.42 33.88 -1.91
C GLN A 130 25.31 32.86 -1.62
N THR A 131 24.84 32.16 -2.65
CA THR A 131 23.77 31.15 -2.48
C THR A 131 24.22 29.97 -1.63
N ARG A 132 25.47 29.50 -1.84
CA ARG A 132 26.05 28.41 -1.05
C ARG A 132 26.35 28.85 0.39
N LYS A 133 26.88 30.07 0.55
CA LYS A 133 27.13 30.65 1.85
C LYS A 133 25.82 30.71 2.66
N GLN A 134 24.75 31.22 2.05
CA GLN A 134 23.46 31.31 2.72
C GLN A 134 22.96 29.90 3.13
N ARG A 135 23.02 28.90 2.24
CA ARG A 135 22.63 27.52 2.56
C ARG A 135 23.45 26.91 3.71
N PHE A 136 24.76 27.13 3.72
CA PHE A 136 25.62 26.72 4.81
C PHE A 136 25.18 27.33 6.16
N CYS A 137 24.89 28.64 6.16
CA CYS A 137 24.36 29.32 7.35
C CYS A 137 23.00 28.81 7.82
N ASP A 138 22.12 28.46 6.86
CA ASP A 138 20.76 28.00 7.13
C ASP A 138 20.72 26.64 7.84
N TYR A 139 21.79 25.84 7.76
CA TYR A 139 21.88 24.56 8.47
C TYR A 139 21.97 24.71 9.98
N LYS A 140 22.44 25.84 10.52
CA LYS A 140 22.51 26.14 11.97
C LYS A 140 23.10 24.96 12.75
N LEU A 141 24.33 24.59 12.43
CA LEU A 141 25.01 23.45 13.05
C LEU A 141 25.08 23.61 14.58
N ALA A 142 24.81 22.53 15.30
CA ALA A 142 24.88 22.50 16.77
C ALA A 142 26.31 22.68 17.29
N ALA A 143 27.31 22.21 16.52
CA ALA A 143 28.74 22.37 16.78
C ALA A 143 29.51 22.48 15.45
N TYR A 144 30.55 23.29 15.43
CA TYR A 144 31.38 23.52 14.24
C TYR A 144 32.70 22.73 14.34
N THR A 145 32.59 21.41 14.55
CA THR A 145 33.76 20.51 14.45
C THR A 145 34.22 20.39 13.02
N VAL A 146 35.46 19.91 12.80
CA VAL A 146 35.99 19.68 11.45
C VAL A 146 35.02 18.84 10.60
N ASP A 147 34.58 17.72 11.14
CA ASP A 147 33.68 16.78 10.50
C ASP A 147 32.31 17.40 10.16
N ALA A 148 31.70 18.11 11.12
CA ALA A 148 30.42 18.78 10.91
C ALA A 148 30.51 19.88 9.83
N VAL A 149 31.60 20.62 9.79
CA VAL A 149 31.83 21.66 8.76
C VAL A 149 32.07 21.03 7.38
N GLU A 150 32.89 19.97 7.28
CA GLU A 150 33.12 19.25 6.03
C GLU A 150 31.82 18.64 5.50
N THR A 151 31.02 17.99 6.36
CA THR A 151 29.69 17.45 6.00
C THR A 151 28.74 18.55 5.53
N ALA A 152 28.67 19.68 6.24
CA ALA A 152 27.82 20.78 5.85
C ALA A 152 28.22 21.41 4.50
N LEU A 153 29.54 21.50 4.22
CA LEU A 153 30.04 21.97 2.91
C LEU A 153 29.68 20.99 1.78
N LEU A 154 29.83 19.68 2.02
CA LEU A 154 29.42 18.61 1.11
C LEU A 154 27.92 18.72 0.81
N CYS A 155 27.07 18.81 1.85
CA CYS A 155 25.62 19.00 1.72
C CYS A 155 25.25 20.31 1.00
N THR A 156 26.02 21.37 1.22
CA THR A 156 25.85 22.67 0.55
C THR A 156 26.03 22.54 -0.96
N VAL A 157 27.09 21.86 -1.42
CA VAL A 157 27.36 21.63 -2.84
C VAL A 157 26.29 20.70 -3.43
N CYS A 158 25.93 19.63 -2.74
CA CYS A 158 24.86 18.70 -3.16
C CYS A 158 23.46 19.31 -3.12
N LYS A 159 23.28 20.49 -2.54
CA LYS A 159 21.99 21.19 -2.35
C LYS A 159 21.01 20.43 -1.44
N CYS A 160 21.53 19.76 -0.42
CA CYS A 160 20.73 19.04 0.55
C CYS A 160 19.85 19.98 1.42
N ARG A 161 18.79 19.43 2.00
CA ARG A 161 17.93 20.15 2.96
C ARG A 161 18.57 20.28 4.33
N THR A 162 19.31 19.27 4.75
CA THR A 162 20.01 19.22 6.05
C THR A 162 21.50 18.97 5.85
N ALA A 163 22.28 19.24 6.89
CA ALA A 163 23.71 18.96 6.89
C ALA A 163 24.00 17.54 7.42
N GLN A 164 23.30 16.54 6.86
CA GLN A 164 23.52 15.13 7.21
C GLN A 164 24.17 14.39 6.03
N PHE A 165 25.12 13.51 6.34
CA PHE A 165 25.81 12.75 5.29
C PHE A 165 24.85 11.90 4.46
N GLU A 166 23.85 11.29 5.09
CA GLU A 166 22.85 10.47 4.40
C GLU A 166 22.06 11.26 3.34
N ASP A 167 21.82 12.56 3.56
CA ASP A 167 21.16 13.40 2.55
C ASP A 167 22.08 13.64 1.34
N ALA A 168 23.38 13.86 1.56
CA ALA A 168 24.35 13.97 0.48
C ALA A 168 24.54 12.65 -0.27
N LEU A 169 24.61 11.54 0.44
CA LEU A 169 24.66 10.20 -0.14
C LEU A 169 23.45 9.96 -1.05
N ARG A 170 22.25 10.28 -0.56
CA ARG A 170 21.01 10.15 -1.33
C ARG A 170 21.03 11.01 -2.59
N GLU A 171 21.39 12.26 -2.46
CA GLU A 171 21.47 13.18 -3.60
C GLU A 171 22.46 12.73 -4.68
N ILE A 172 23.58 12.11 -4.27
CA ILE A 172 24.57 11.57 -5.20
C ILE A 172 24.04 10.32 -5.90
N LEU A 173 23.39 9.40 -5.15
CA LEU A 173 22.78 8.19 -5.73
C LEU A 173 21.64 8.53 -6.70
N LEU A 174 20.79 9.52 -6.36
CA LEU A 174 19.69 9.98 -7.22
C LEU A 174 20.15 10.70 -8.48
N ALA A 175 21.29 11.37 -8.42
CA ALA A 175 21.86 12.10 -9.57
C ALA A 175 22.67 11.22 -10.51
N ASP A 176 22.85 9.93 -10.18
CA ASP A 176 23.70 9.05 -10.95
C ASP A 176 23.05 8.64 -12.28
N THR A 177 23.82 8.72 -13.34
CA THR A 177 23.43 8.33 -14.70
C THR A 177 24.48 7.37 -15.26
N PRO A 178 24.16 6.62 -16.33
CA PRO A 178 25.12 5.67 -16.91
C PRO A 178 26.47 6.29 -17.32
N ASP A 179 26.47 7.58 -17.68
CA ASP A 179 27.65 8.25 -18.22
C ASP A 179 28.39 9.13 -17.21
N ALA A 180 27.72 9.65 -16.18
CA ALA A 180 28.33 10.60 -15.25
C ALA A 180 27.47 10.78 -13.98
N ASN A 181 28.13 11.25 -12.91
CA ASN A 181 27.44 11.72 -11.72
C ASN A 181 27.69 13.23 -11.52
N PRO A 182 26.76 14.10 -11.92
CA PRO A 182 26.96 15.55 -11.90
C PRO A 182 27.18 16.13 -10.50
N LYS A 183 26.69 15.45 -9.44
CA LYS A 183 26.92 15.88 -8.06
C LYS A 183 28.35 15.55 -7.63
N LEU A 184 28.82 14.37 -7.95
CA LEU A 184 30.19 13.96 -7.64
C LEU A 184 31.22 14.79 -8.43
N ASP A 185 30.92 15.08 -9.71
CA ASP A 185 31.76 15.95 -10.54
C ASP A 185 31.84 17.39 -9.98
N GLU A 186 30.73 17.89 -9.43
CA GLU A 186 30.70 19.20 -8.78
C GLU A 186 31.52 19.19 -7.48
N LEU A 187 31.44 18.13 -6.69
CA LEU A 187 32.24 17.95 -5.47
C LEU A 187 33.74 17.89 -5.80
N ALA A 188 34.12 17.20 -6.87
CA ALA A 188 35.52 17.05 -7.30
C ALA A 188 36.19 18.39 -7.62
N LYS A 189 35.44 19.39 -8.14
CA LYS A 189 35.96 20.75 -8.39
C LYS A 189 36.51 21.43 -7.13
N TYR A 190 36.00 21.01 -5.95
CA TYR A 190 36.37 21.56 -4.66
C TYR A 190 37.18 20.57 -3.80
N LYS A 191 37.51 19.37 -4.31
CA LYS A 191 38.10 18.24 -3.56
C LYS A 191 37.24 17.75 -2.40
N LEU A 192 35.93 17.92 -2.49
CA LEU A 192 34.96 17.42 -1.53
C LEU A 192 34.51 15.98 -1.85
N ASP A 193 34.83 15.46 -3.01
CA ASP A 193 34.70 14.06 -3.39
C ASP A 193 35.56 13.15 -2.49
N GLU A 194 36.80 13.57 -2.14
CA GLU A 194 37.64 12.87 -1.16
C GLU A 194 36.96 12.79 0.22
N VAL A 195 36.31 13.88 0.64
CA VAL A 195 35.54 13.94 1.89
C VAL A 195 34.33 13.00 1.82
N PHE A 196 33.63 12.98 0.69
CA PHE A 196 32.49 12.07 0.48
C PHE A 196 32.91 10.60 0.62
N TRP A 197 33.99 10.18 -0.05
CA TRP A 197 34.46 8.80 0.04
C TRP A 197 34.97 8.45 1.44
N LYS A 198 35.60 9.38 2.13
CA LYS A 198 35.99 9.22 3.53
C LYS A 198 34.75 9.00 4.43
N HIS A 199 33.67 9.75 4.21
CA HIS A 199 32.43 9.53 4.95
C HIS A 199 31.78 8.18 4.59
N CYS A 200 31.83 7.75 3.33
CA CYS A 200 31.38 6.41 2.95
C CYS A 200 32.15 5.31 3.73
N GLU A 201 33.45 5.49 3.90
CA GLU A 201 34.27 4.56 4.70
C GLU A 201 33.93 4.65 6.19
N THR A 202 33.88 5.87 6.74
CA THR A 202 33.68 6.08 8.19
C THR A 202 32.26 5.83 8.65
N GLU A 203 31.21 6.17 7.86
CA GLU A 203 29.82 6.04 8.26
C GLU A 203 29.19 4.70 7.84
N LEU A 204 29.58 4.17 6.67
CA LEU A 204 29.01 2.94 6.13
C LEU A 204 29.97 1.74 6.27
N GLY A 205 31.26 1.98 6.47
CA GLY A 205 32.27 0.94 6.39
C GLY A 205 32.56 0.50 4.95
N PHE A 206 32.36 1.37 3.96
CA PHE A 206 32.63 1.12 2.56
C PHE A 206 34.10 1.36 2.23
N ALA A 207 34.90 0.30 2.21
CA ALA A 207 36.36 0.36 2.00
C ALA A 207 36.78 -0.53 0.82
N VAL A 208 36.48 -0.08 -0.40
CA VAL A 208 36.82 -0.79 -1.63
C VAL A 208 37.90 -0.05 -2.42
N PRO A 209 38.82 -0.74 -3.09
CA PRO A 209 39.84 -0.11 -3.92
C PRO A 209 39.22 0.65 -5.09
N ALA A 210 39.68 1.91 -5.34
CA ALA A 210 39.16 2.81 -6.36
C ALA A 210 37.61 2.90 -6.28
N PRO A 211 37.06 3.58 -5.25
CA PRO A 211 35.65 3.70 -5.03
C PRO A 211 34.96 4.45 -6.18
N ASN A 212 33.78 4.01 -6.53
CA ASN A 212 32.89 4.67 -7.46
C ASN A 212 31.42 4.37 -7.05
N VAL A 213 30.47 5.05 -7.70
CA VAL A 213 29.04 4.97 -7.34
C VAL A 213 28.48 3.58 -7.58
N ASP A 214 28.87 2.88 -8.63
CA ASP A 214 28.39 1.52 -8.92
C ASP A 214 28.83 0.52 -7.85
N LYS A 215 30.11 0.57 -7.45
CA LYS A 215 30.62 -0.26 -6.34
C LYS A 215 29.92 0.08 -5.02
N LEU A 216 29.59 1.36 -4.81
CA LEU A 216 28.84 1.79 -3.63
C LEU A 216 27.42 1.23 -3.65
N LYS A 217 26.70 1.31 -4.77
CA LYS A 217 25.38 0.68 -4.93
C LYS A 217 25.46 -0.84 -4.65
N ILE A 218 26.39 -1.53 -5.30
CA ILE A 218 26.61 -2.97 -5.06
C ILE A 218 26.85 -3.24 -3.56
N SER A 219 27.70 -2.46 -2.91
CA SER A 219 27.98 -2.62 -1.48
C SER A 219 26.74 -2.44 -0.61
N LEU A 220 25.91 -1.43 -0.88
CA LEU A 220 24.67 -1.18 -0.15
C LEU A 220 23.71 -2.37 -0.25
N PHE A 221 23.46 -2.88 -1.46
CA PHE A 221 22.56 -4.02 -1.69
C PHE A 221 23.15 -5.34 -1.18
N VAL A 222 24.42 -5.62 -1.40
CA VAL A 222 25.09 -6.84 -0.89
C VAL A 222 25.06 -6.87 0.63
N THR A 223 25.29 -5.74 1.29
CA THR A 223 25.23 -5.64 2.75
C THR A 223 23.82 -5.92 3.27
N SER A 224 22.79 -5.38 2.59
CA SER A 224 21.38 -5.65 2.92
C SER A 224 21.00 -7.12 2.70
N LEU A 225 21.47 -7.72 1.61
CA LEU A 225 21.31 -9.15 1.33
C LEU A 225 22.00 -10.02 2.39
N ALA A 226 23.26 -9.75 2.72
CA ALA A 226 24.01 -10.51 3.71
C ALA A 226 23.34 -10.52 5.08
N HIS A 227 22.64 -9.43 5.42
CA HIS A 227 21.90 -9.34 6.66
C HIS A 227 20.61 -10.19 6.65
N SER A 228 19.82 -10.11 5.58
CA SER A 228 18.52 -10.79 5.47
C SER A 228 18.67 -12.27 5.14
N VAL A 229 19.53 -12.62 4.18
CA VAL A 229 19.72 -13.99 3.68
C VAL A 229 20.73 -14.78 4.52
N LYS A 230 21.60 -14.11 5.32
CA LYS A 230 22.66 -14.66 6.17
C LYS A 230 23.80 -15.38 5.42
N VAL A 231 23.56 -15.86 4.22
CA VAL A 231 24.53 -16.54 3.35
C VAL A 231 24.51 -15.88 1.99
N ILE A 232 25.62 -15.32 1.57
CA ILE A 232 25.79 -14.74 0.23
C ILE A 232 26.91 -15.44 -0.52
N PRO A 233 26.89 -15.43 -1.86
CA PRO A 233 27.98 -15.98 -2.66
C PRO A 233 29.35 -15.39 -2.29
N ASP A 234 30.39 -16.21 -2.28
CA ASP A 234 31.75 -15.77 -1.93
C ASP A 234 32.26 -14.60 -2.77
N ALA A 235 31.86 -14.55 -4.05
CA ALA A 235 32.20 -13.45 -4.95
C ALA A 235 31.63 -12.09 -4.51
N TRP A 236 30.57 -12.07 -3.70
CA TRP A 236 29.93 -10.84 -3.20
C TRP A 236 30.49 -10.39 -1.85
N GLN A 237 31.10 -11.30 -1.08
CA GLN A 237 31.67 -11.03 0.25
C GLN A 237 32.53 -9.75 0.30
N PRO A 238 33.42 -9.49 -0.69
CA PRO A 238 34.30 -8.31 -0.67
C PRO A 238 33.56 -6.98 -0.75
N PHE A 239 32.29 -6.99 -1.17
CA PHE A 239 31.44 -5.79 -1.26
C PHE A 239 30.61 -5.54 0.01
N ALA A 240 30.55 -6.49 0.94
CA ALA A 240 29.84 -6.29 2.19
C ALA A 240 30.53 -5.19 3.03
N ALA A 241 29.78 -4.15 3.37
CA ALA A 241 30.27 -3.04 4.15
C ALA A 241 30.46 -3.43 5.62
N ALA A 242 31.49 -2.86 6.25
CA ALA A 242 31.84 -3.20 7.64
C ALA A 242 30.83 -2.67 8.68
N LYS A 243 29.96 -1.74 8.30
CA LYS A 243 28.95 -1.13 9.20
C LYS A 243 27.52 -1.39 8.69
N PRO A 244 27.03 -2.62 8.77
CA PRO A 244 25.73 -3.00 8.19
C PRO A 244 24.55 -2.22 8.78
N GLY A 245 24.60 -1.83 10.07
CA GLY A 245 23.53 -1.06 10.70
C GLY A 245 23.25 0.29 10.00
N SER A 246 24.31 1.03 9.66
CA SER A 246 24.17 2.31 8.94
C SER A 246 23.64 2.10 7.52
N VAL A 247 24.14 1.06 6.83
CA VAL A 247 23.69 0.71 5.47
C VAL A 247 22.21 0.36 5.48
N LEU A 248 21.77 -0.50 6.40
CA LEU A 248 20.38 -0.91 6.50
C LEU A 248 19.46 0.27 6.82
N ALA A 249 19.87 1.16 7.73
CA ALA A 249 19.11 2.37 8.04
C ALA A 249 18.91 3.24 6.79
N PHE A 250 19.97 3.44 6.03
CA PHE A 250 19.92 4.21 4.80
C PHE A 250 19.01 3.55 3.74
N MET A 251 19.21 2.24 3.51
CA MET A 251 18.43 1.48 2.52
C MET A 251 16.94 1.42 2.87
N ASP A 252 16.59 1.17 4.14
CA ASP A 252 15.21 1.20 4.60
C ASP A 252 14.58 2.60 4.40
N GLY A 253 15.37 3.66 4.66
CA GLY A 253 14.94 5.04 4.43
C GLY A 253 14.74 5.41 2.96
N MET A 254 15.46 4.74 2.03
CA MET A 254 15.25 4.89 0.59
C MET A 254 14.04 4.09 0.12
N MET A 255 13.96 2.82 0.49
CA MET A 255 12.93 1.88 0.07
C MET A 255 11.51 2.30 0.50
N ASN A 256 11.37 2.76 1.74
CA ASN A 256 10.06 3.07 2.33
C ASN A 256 9.62 4.53 2.13
N ASN A 257 10.35 5.33 1.37
CA ASN A 257 10.01 6.73 1.12
C ASN A 257 9.35 6.91 -0.25
N VAL A 258 8.15 7.49 -0.26
CA VAL A 258 7.38 7.74 -1.49
C VAL A 258 8.17 8.54 -2.55
N ASN A 259 9.08 9.42 -2.12
CA ASN A 259 9.87 10.24 -3.05
C ASN A 259 11.10 9.52 -3.62
N TYR A 260 11.52 8.41 -3.01
CA TYR A 260 12.77 7.73 -3.36
C TYR A 260 12.57 6.26 -3.78
N GLY A 261 11.37 5.71 -3.58
CA GLY A 261 11.06 4.32 -3.89
C GLY A 261 11.35 3.94 -5.34
N ASP A 262 10.95 4.77 -6.29
CA ASP A 262 11.20 4.52 -7.73
C ASP A 262 12.69 4.48 -8.06
N ALA A 263 13.49 5.37 -7.45
CA ALA A 263 14.94 5.38 -7.64
C ALA A 263 15.60 4.17 -6.95
N PHE A 264 15.08 3.77 -5.78
CA PHE A 264 15.51 2.53 -5.11
C PHE A 264 15.26 1.33 -6.01
N ASP A 265 14.08 1.22 -6.62
CA ASP A 265 13.69 0.14 -7.52
C ASP A 265 14.61 0.06 -8.74
N ALA A 266 14.92 1.22 -9.34
CA ALA A 266 15.85 1.28 -10.48
C ALA A 266 17.26 0.82 -10.08
N MET A 267 17.76 1.23 -8.92
CA MET A 267 19.05 0.76 -8.39
C MET A 267 19.03 -0.73 -8.08
N ALA A 268 17.94 -1.23 -7.47
CA ALA A 268 17.78 -2.65 -7.16
C ALA A 268 17.83 -3.51 -8.43
N ALA A 269 17.13 -3.11 -9.48
CA ALA A 269 17.14 -3.78 -10.77
C ALA A 269 18.55 -3.79 -11.40
N ALA A 270 19.22 -2.63 -11.44
CA ALA A 270 20.56 -2.52 -12.00
C ALA A 270 21.60 -3.38 -11.25
N VAL A 271 21.54 -3.39 -9.92
CA VAL A 271 22.43 -4.23 -9.09
C VAL A 271 22.10 -5.72 -9.26
N GLN A 272 20.81 -6.08 -9.30
CA GLN A 272 20.36 -7.44 -9.58
C GLN A 272 20.95 -7.98 -10.88
N ASP A 273 20.90 -7.19 -11.94
CA ASP A 273 21.43 -7.59 -13.26
C ASP A 273 22.94 -7.69 -13.23
N THR A 274 23.65 -6.71 -12.64
CA THR A 274 25.10 -6.69 -12.51
C THR A 274 25.64 -7.90 -11.75
N LEU A 275 24.94 -8.30 -10.67
CA LEU A 275 25.32 -9.45 -9.85
C LEU A 275 24.79 -10.78 -10.40
N HIS A 276 23.96 -10.79 -11.44
CA HIS A 276 23.18 -11.95 -11.86
C HIS A 276 22.46 -12.60 -10.68
N ALA A 277 21.86 -11.75 -9.82
CA ALA A 277 21.39 -12.13 -8.49
C ALA A 277 20.34 -13.24 -8.53
N LYS A 278 19.39 -13.22 -9.49
CA LYS A 278 18.36 -14.26 -9.62
C LYS A 278 18.98 -15.66 -9.76
N ALA A 279 19.99 -15.83 -10.63
CA ALA A 279 20.64 -17.11 -10.85
C ALA A 279 21.51 -17.57 -9.66
N ALA A 280 22.07 -16.62 -8.91
CA ALA A 280 22.87 -16.91 -7.73
C ALA A 280 21.98 -17.30 -6.52
N LEU A 281 20.92 -16.54 -6.26
CA LEU A 281 19.98 -16.76 -5.16
C LEU A 281 19.10 -18.00 -5.37
N ALA A 282 18.78 -18.36 -6.61
CA ALA A 282 18.03 -19.59 -6.93
C ALA A 282 18.75 -20.88 -6.48
N LYS A 283 20.06 -20.81 -6.19
CA LYS A 283 20.84 -21.96 -5.67
C LYS A 283 20.76 -22.10 -4.16
N LEU A 284 20.22 -21.09 -3.48
CA LEU A 284 20.08 -21.10 -2.03
C LEU A 284 18.75 -21.77 -1.62
N PRO A 285 18.67 -22.36 -0.42
CA PRO A 285 17.40 -22.77 0.16
C PRO A 285 16.44 -21.58 0.24
N HIS A 286 15.19 -21.78 -0.21
CA HIS A 286 14.19 -20.70 -0.26
C HIS A 286 13.83 -20.16 1.14
N ASP A 287 13.99 -20.96 2.19
CA ASP A 287 13.83 -20.51 3.57
C ASP A 287 14.68 -19.26 3.91
N LEU A 288 15.88 -19.16 3.32
CA LEU A 288 16.76 -18.02 3.53
C LEU A 288 16.29 -16.74 2.84
N LEU A 289 15.42 -16.87 1.85
CA LEU A 289 14.95 -15.75 1.03
C LEU A 289 13.70 -15.06 1.60
N THR A 290 12.99 -15.72 2.51
CA THR A 290 11.66 -15.29 2.95
C THR A 290 11.63 -13.89 3.60
N ASP A 291 12.72 -13.45 4.23
CA ASP A 291 12.85 -12.16 4.90
C ASP A 291 13.58 -11.10 4.05
N CYS A 292 13.99 -11.44 2.85
CA CYS A 292 14.69 -10.52 1.96
C CYS A 292 13.69 -9.66 1.18
N GLU A 293 13.84 -8.32 1.31
CA GLU A 293 12.96 -7.35 0.66
C GLU A 293 13.70 -6.39 -0.29
N CYS A 294 15.03 -6.51 -0.41
CA CYS A 294 15.83 -5.51 -1.12
C CYS A 294 16.01 -5.75 -2.63
N LEU A 295 15.65 -6.92 -3.15
CA LEU A 295 15.76 -7.23 -4.58
C LEU A 295 14.45 -7.82 -5.14
N PRO A 296 13.99 -7.37 -6.32
CA PRO A 296 12.74 -7.84 -6.91
C PRO A 296 12.75 -9.34 -7.26
N CYS A 297 13.89 -9.90 -7.68
CA CYS A 297 13.99 -11.31 -8.04
C CYS A 297 13.70 -12.29 -6.90
N VAL A 298 13.72 -11.84 -5.66
CA VAL A 298 13.38 -12.68 -4.50
C VAL A 298 11.92 -13.10 -4.55
N ASP A 299 11.03 -12.16 -4.82
CA ASP A 299 9.59 -12.46 -4.95
C ASP A 299 9.30 -13.33 -6.18
N ASP A 300 10.04 -13.16 -7.28
CA ASP A 300 9.97 -14.08 -8.43
C ASP A 300 10.37 -15.52 -8.06
N LEU A 301 11.43 -15.68 -7.26
CA LEU A 301 11.88 -17.00 -6.81
C LEU A 301 10.87 -17.65 -5.87
N LEU A 302 10.30 -16.88 -4.95
CA LEU A 302 9.31 -17.37 -4.00
C LEU A 302 8.00 -17.75 -4.69
N THR A 303 7.49 -16.92 -5.61
CA THR A 303 6.27 -17.24 -6.39
C THR A 303 6.50 -18.45 -7.29
N GLY A 304 7.69 -18.58 -7.88
CA GLY A 304 8.08 -19.76 -8.65
C GLY A 304 8.06 -21.04 -7.79
N TRP A 305 8.68 -21.00 -6.61
CA TRP A 305 8.65 -22.12 -5.67
C TRP A 305 7.23 -22.52 -5.24
N MET A 306 6.39 -21.55 -4.90
CA MET A 306 4.99 -21.80 -4.55
C MET A 306 4.24 -22.46 -5.69
N THR A 307 4.44 -21.95 -6.91
CA THR A 307 3.83 -22.51 -8.12
C THR A 307 4.23 -23.97 -8.34
N GLU A 308 5.51 -24.29 -8.21
CA GLU A 308 6.01 -25.69 -8.32
C GLU A 308 5.41 -26.60 -7.26
N ARG A 309 5.30 -26.13 -5.99
CA ARG A 309 4.68 -26.92 -4.90
C ARG A 309 3.20 -27.19 -5.19
N LEU A 310 2.46 -26.15 -5.60
CA LEU A 310 1.04 -26.30 -5.93
C LEU A 310 0.81 -27.20 -7.14
N GLN A 311 1.65 -27.12 -8.16
CA GLN A 311 1.59 -28.03 -9.32
C GLN A 311 1.90 -29.49 -8.96
N ALA A 312 2.67 -29.69 -7.91
CA ALA A 312 2.94 -31.02 -7.35
C ALA A 312 1.89 -31.46 -6.31
N GLU A 313 0.82 -30.70 -6.12
CA GLU A 313 -0.24 -30.90 -5.10
C GLU A 313 0.30 -30.98 -3.65
N ASP A 314 1.46 -30.37 -3.41
CA ASP A 314 2.08 -30.30 -2.10
C ASP A 314 1.54 -29.10 -1.28
N VAL A 315 0.36 -29.27 -0.73
CA VAL A 315 -0.31 -28.28 0.12
C VAL A 315 0.29 -28.19 1.52
N THR A 316 1.19 -29.10 1.86
CA THR A 316 1.89 -29.12 3.17
C THR A 316 3.21 -28.34 3.12
N ALA A 317 3.62 -27.89 1.95
CA ALA A 317 4.84 -27.12 1.75
C ALA A 317 4.82 -25.83 2.59
N ALA A 318 5.93 -25.60 3.29
CA ALA A 318 6.09 -24.44 4.14
C ALA A 318 7.55 -23.96 4.08
N LEU A 319 7.77 -22.65 4.28
CA LEU A 319 9.09 -22.03 4.46
C LEU A 319 9.13 -21.35 5.83
N ASN A 320 10.14 -21.65 6.62
CA ASN A 320 10.27 -21.14 7.99
C ASN A 320 9.03 -21.35 8.88
N GLY A 321 8.24 -22.41 8.60
CA GLY A 321 7.00 -22.71 9.34
C GLY A 321 5.77 -21.99 8.84
N GLU A 322 5.88 -21.10 7.84
CA GLU A 322 4.75 -20.45 7.17
C GLU A 322 4.30 -21.27 5.95
N ASN A 323 3.01 -21.60 5.88
CA ASN A 323 2.40 -22.22 4.71
C ASN A 323 2.28 -21.22 3.54
N ILE A 324 1.89 -21.73 2.35
CA ILE A 324 1.78 -20.88 1.16
C ILE A 324 0.83 -19.69 1.35
N PRO A 325 -0.40 -19.82 1.88
CA PRO A 325 -1.28 -18.67 2.18
C PRO A 325 -0.65 -17.63 3.10
N GLU A 326 -0.07 -18.05 4.22
CA GLU A 326 0.57 -17.15 5.18
C GLU A 326 1.73 -16.38 4.54
N LEU A 327 2.54 -17.10 3.75
CA LEU A 327 3.65 -16.50 3.01
C LEU A 327 3.16 -15.51 1.94
N CYS A 328 2.10 -15.84 1.19
CA CYS A 328 1.45 -14.94 0.23
C CYS A 328 0.98 -13.64 0.90
N GLN A 329 0.24 -13.75 2.00
CA GLN A 329 -0.31 -12.61 2.74
C GLN A 329 0.79 -11.71 3.31
N ARG A 330 1.89 -12.30 3.77
CA ARG A 330 3.04 -11.54 4.28
C ARG A 330 3.83 -10.87 3.16
N ARG A 331 4.21 -11.63 2.13
CA ARG A 331 5.03 -11.13 1.02
C ARG A 331 4.31 -10.05 0.19
N ALA A 332 3.01 -10.18 -0.04
CA ALA A 332 2.21 -9.17 -0.74
C ALA A 332 2.23 -7.78 -0.08
N LYS A 333 2.71 -7.66 1.17
CA LYS A 333 2.83 -6.38 1.91
C LYS A 333 4.24 -5.80 1.86
N THR A 334 5.24 -6.55 1.39
CA THR A 334 6.63 -6.09 1.27
C THR A 334 6.80 -5.14 0.09
N HIS A 335 7.93 -4.43 0.04
CA HIS A 335 8.16 -3.41 -0.97
C HIS A 335 7.96 -3.93 -2.41
N PHE A 336 8.69 -4.97 -2.80
CA PHE A 336 8.54 -5.58 -4.13
C PHE A 336 7.34 -6.52 -4.24
N GLY A 337 6.98 -7.20 -3.15
CA GLY A 337 5.83 -8.09 -3.12
C GLY A 337 4.50 -7.40 -3.42
N ARG A 338 4.34 -6.11 -3.11
CA ARG A 338 3.16 -5.32 -3.50
C ARG A 338 2.96 -5.25 -5.01
N LYS A 339 4.05 -5.28 -5.79
CA LYS A 339 3.98 -5.30 -7.26
C LYS A 339 3.49 -6.64 -7.78
N LEU A 340 3.66 -7.70 -7.00
CA LEU A 340 3.20 -9.05 -7.28
C LEU A 340 1.97 -9.46 -6.44
N ALA A 341 1.24 -8.48 -5.89
CA ALA A 341 0.08 -8.76 -5.04
C ALA A 341 -1.00 -9.59 -5.73
N VAL A 342 -1.16 -9.41 -7.04
CA VAL A 342 -2.10 -10.18 -7.87
C VAL A 342 -1.66 -11.64 -7.96
N GLN A 343 -0.36 -11.89 -8.20
CA GLN A 343 0.21 -13.24 -8.24
C GLN A 343 0.08 -13.94 -6.90
N TYR A 344 0.38 -13.24 -5.80
CA TYR A 344 0.22 -13.78 -4.46
C TYR A 344 -1.23 -14.12 -4.15
N ALA A 345 -2.18 -13.24 -4.50
CA ALA A 345 -3.62 -13.51 -4.33
C ALA A 345 -4.07 -14.72 -5.17
N MET A 346 -3.57 -14.86 -6.40
CA MET A 346 -3.85 -16.03 -7.24
C MET A 346 -3.30 -17.31 -6.60
N LEU A 347 -2.05 -17.31 -6.13
CA LEU A 347 -1.41 -18.48 -5.52
C LEU A 347 -2.08 -18.90 -4.20
N GLU A 348 -2.49 -17.94 -3.37
CA GLU A 348 -3.26 -18.19 -2.16
C GLU A 348 -4.57 -18.91 -2.47
N ASN A 349 -5.35 -18.42 -3.45
CA ASN A 349 -6.60 -19.05 -3.84
C ASN A 349 -6.39 -20.40 -4.54
N ALA A 350 -5.32 -20.54 -5.34
CA ALA A 350 -4.94 -21.84 -5.89
C ALA A 350 -4.66 -22.88 -4.81
N TRP A 351 -3.94 -22.49 -3.73
CA TRP A 351 -3.67 -23.39 -2.61
C TRP A 351 -4.95 -23.93 -1.98
N HIS A 352 -5.95 -23.08 -1.79
CA HIS A 352 -7.24 -23.51 -1.24
C HIS A 352 -7.95 -24.50 -2.15
N ILE A 353 -7.92 -24.28 -3.48
CA ILE A 353 -8.52 -25.22 -4.43
C ILE A 353 -7.74 -26.53 -4.48
N VAL A 354 -6.41 -26.49 -4.52
CA VAL A 354 -5.57 -27.68 -4.51
C VAL A 354 -5.75 -28.48 -3.21
N SER A 355 -5.99 -27.82 -2.09
CA SER A 355 -6.36 -28.46 -0.83
C SER A 355 -7.67 -29.25 -0.90
N ALA A 356 -8.54 -28.94 -1.86
CA ALA A 356 -9.78 -29.67 -2.13
C ALA A 356 -9.61 -30.85 -3.12
N ALA A 357 -8.39 -31.18 -3.54
CA ALA A 357 -8.12 -32.28 -4.50
C ALA A 357 -8.69 -33.65 -4.07
N HIS A 358 -8.91 -33.83 -2.77
CA HIS A 358 -9.49 -35.04 -2.21
C HIS A 358 -10.84 -34.79 -1.53
N TYR A 359 -11.62 -33.84 -2.10
CA TYR A 359 -12.93 -33.50 -1.55
C TYR A 359 -13.81 -34.75 -1.40
N ARG A 360 -14.47 -34.88 -0.26
CA ARG A 360 -15.42 -35.92 0.04
C ARG A 360 -16.80 -35.30 0.19
N ALA A 361 -17.64 -35.53 -0.80
CA ALA A 361 -19.01 -35.07 -0.73
C ALA A 361 -19.77 -35.75 0.44
N PRO A 362 -20.65 -35.01 1.09
CA PRO A 362 -21.61 -35.61 2.05
C PRO A 362 -22.49 -36.71 1.39
N ALA A 363 -23.14 -37.53 2.23
CA ALA A 363 -23.81 -38.72 1.76
C ALA A 363 -25.08 -38.45 0.92
N ASP A 364 -25.81 -37.38 1.23
CA ASP A 364 -27.13 -37.07 0.69
C ASP A 364 -27.44 -35.58 0.76
N TYR A 365 -28.58 -35.22 0.23
CA TYR A 365 -29.11 -33.84 0.13
C TYR A 365 -29.10 -33.05 1.45
N GLU A 366 -29.57 -33.65 2.55
CA GLU A 366 -29.62 -32.91 3.82
C GLU A 366 -28.24 -32.58 4.37
N HIS A 367 -27.30 -33.50 4.22
CA HIS A 367 -25.92 -33.31 4.65
C HIS A 367 -25.19 -32.31 3.75
N VAL A 368 -25.40 -32.39 2.43
CA VAL A 368 -24.88 -31.38 1.50
C VAL A 368 -25.41 -30.00 1.85
N TRP A 369 -26.72 -29.83 2.08
CA TRP A 369 -27.27 -28.56 2.55
C TRP A 369 -26.56 -28.02 3.77
N ALA A 370 -26.47 -28.85 4.82
CA ALA A 370 -25.89 -28.43 6.09
C ALA A 370 -24.42 -28.03 6.00
N GLN A 371 -23.67 -28.70 5.14
CA GLN A 371 -22.24 -28.44 4.95
C GLN A 371 -21.98 -27.28 3.98
N TYR A 372 -22.76 -27.17 2.88
CA TYR A 372 -22.52 -26.19 1.83
C TYR A 372 -22.55 -24.74 2.34
N TYR A 373 -23.61 -24.32 3.03
CA TYR A 373 -23.73 -22.93 3.47
C TYR A 373 -22.81 -22.57 4.63
N ARG A 374 -22.14 -23.54 5.25
CA ARG A 374 -21.16 -23.32 6.35
C ARG A 374 -19.73 -23.32 5.83
N GLU A 375 -19.39 -24.24 4.94
CA GLU A 375 -18.01 -24.51 4.53
C GLU A 375 -17.81 -24.55 3.02
N ASP A 376 -18.56 -25.40 2.30
CA ASP A 376 -18.22 -25.73 0.91
C ASP A 376 -18.39 -24.57 -0.07
N TYR A 377 -19.26 -23.59 0.23
CA TYR A 377 -19.38 -22.37 -0.56
C TYR A 377 -18.06 -21.60 -0.69
N LYS A 378 -17.13 -21.79 0.27
CA LYS A 378 -15.80 -21.16 0.23
C LYS A 378 -14.96 -21.67 -0.92
N ILE A 379 -15.14 -22.94 -1.34
CA ILE A 379 -14.45 -23.48 -2.51
C ILE A 379 -14.90 -22.75 -3.78
N ASP A 380 -16.20 -22.47 -3.90
CA ASP A 380 -16.74 -21.66 -4.99
C ASP A 380 -16.20 -20.23 -4.96
N ALA A 381 -16.12 -19.62 -3.76
CA ALA A 381 -15.57 -18.28 -3.58
C ALA A 381 -14.09 -18.20 -3.98
N GLN A 382 -13.30 -19.20 -3.59
CA GLN A 382 -11.87 -19.28 -3.89
C GLN A 382 -11.62 -19.53 -5.37
N TYR A 383 -12.45 -20.34 -6.03
CA TYR A 383 -12.39 -20.54 -7.47
C TYR A 383 -12.67 -19.22 -8.21
N ARG A 384 -13.70 -18.48 -7.81
CA ARG A 384 -13.97 -17.16 -8.36
C ARG A 384 -12.84 -16.16 -8.08
N ALA A 385 -12.29 -16.15 -6.86
CA ALA A 385 -11.19 -15.27 -6.49
C ALA A 385 -9.90 -15.60 -7.24
N PHE A 386 -9.60 -16.90 -7.46
CA PHE A 386 -8.49 -17.34 -8.28
C PHE A 386 -8.56 -16.73 -9.69
N TYR A 387 -9.70 -16.86 -10.38
CA TYR A 387 -9.86 -16.29 -11.71
C TYR A 387 -9.89 -14.77 -11.72
N THR A 388 -10.46 -14.14 -10.69
CA THR A 388 -10.42 -12.68 -10.54
C THR A 388 -8.99 -12.14 -10.45
N ALA A 389 -8.06 -12.92 -9.90
CA ALA A 389 -6.64 -12.59 -9.86
C ALA A 389 -5.93 -13.01 -11.15
N TYR A 390 -6.17 -14.24 -11.64
CA TYR A 390 -5.55 -14.77 -12.86
C TYR A 390 -5.81 -13.88 -14.09
N ASP A 391 -7.02 -13.39 -14.27
CA ASP A 391 -7.41 -12.52 -15.39
C ASP A 391 -6.74 -11.13 -15.35
N LYS A 392 -6.11 -10.77 -14.24
CA LYS A 392 -5.36 -9.50 -14.06
C LYS A 392 -3.85 -9.67 -14.24
N LEU A 393 -3.37 -10.89 -14.48
CA LEU A 393 -1.94 -11.12 -14.69
C LEU A 393 -1.50 -10.55 -16.03
N ASP A 394 -0.34 -9.91 -16.05
CA ASP A 394 0.29 -9.44 -17.28
C ASP A 394 0.74 -10.61 -18.17
N GLU A 395 1.22 -11.70 -17.57
CA GLU A 395 1.73 -12.89 -18.23
C GLU A 395 1.04 -14.17 -17.72
N PRO A 396 -0.25 -14.38 -17.98
CA PRO A 396 -1.00 -15.52 -17.46
C PRO A 396 -0.45 -16.88 -17.94
N ALA A 397 0.15 -16.95 -19.14
CA ALA A 397 0.70 -18.18 -19.71
C ALA A 397 1.77 -18.86 -18.81
N ALA A 398 2.45 -18.10 -17.96
CA ALA A 398 3.39 -18.64 -16.97
C ALA A 398 2.71 -19.60 -15.97
N TYR A 399 1.40 -19.47 -15.78
CA TYR A 399 0.61 -20.22 -14.81
C TYR A 399 -0.40 -21.21 -15.44
N ASP A 400 -0.33 -21.46 -16.77
CA ASP A 400 -1.29 -22.33 -17.48
C ASP A 400 -1.42 -23.73 -16.85
N LYS A 401 -0.31 -24.32 -16.40
CA LYS A 401 -0.34 -25.64 -15.75
C LYS A 401 -1.07 -25.60 -14.41
N LEU A 402 -0.86 -24.54 -13.63
CA LEU A 402 -1.54 -24.35 -12.35
C LEU A 402 -3.03 -24.08 -12.58
N GLN A 403 -3.35 -23.25 -13.57
CA GLN A 403 -4.73 -22.99 -13.98
C GLN A 403 -5.44 -24.28 -14.39
N GLY A 404 -4.80 -25.11 -15.24
CA GLY A 404 -5.35 -26.41 -15.64
C GLY A 404 -5.57 -27.38 -14.45
N LEU A 405 -4.68 -27.37 -13.47
CA LEU A 405 -4.84 -28.16 -12.22
C LEU A 405 -6.04 -27.66 -11.40
N VAL A 406 -6.12 -26.34 -11.16
CA VAL A 406 -7.25 -25.72 -10.44
C VAL A 406 -8.58 -26.06 -11.11
N GLU A 407 -8.65 -25.94 -12.44
CA GLU A 407 -9.83 -26.26 -13.21
C GLU A 407 -10.21 -27.73 -13.10
N ASN A 408 -9.24 -28.62 -13.22
CA ASN A 408 -9.48 -30.06 -13.06
C ASN A 408 -10.02 -30.39 -11.66
N ILE A 409 -9.38 -29.89 -10.60
CA ILE A 409 -9.82 -30.16 -9.23
C ILE A 409 -11.23 -29.64 -9.00
N TYR A 410 -11.52 -28.38 -9.39
CA TYR A 410 -12.84 -27.80 -9.19
C TYR A 410 -13.94 -28.58 -9.91
N ASN A 411 -13.70 -28.98 -11.16
CA ASN A 411 -14.70 -29.69 -11.95
C ASN A 411 -14.83 -31.18 -11.58
N THR A 412 -13.69 -31.90 -11.43
CA THR A 412 -13.72 -33.37 -11.28
C THR A 412 -13.73 -33.83 -9.81
N GLU A 413 -13.06 -33.09 -8.93
CA GLU A 413 -12.99 -33.48 -7.53
C GLU A 413 -14.09 -32.83 -6.70
N TYR A 414 -14.52 -31.61 -7.02
CA TYR A 414 -15.54 -30.90 -6.26
C TYR A 414 -16.93 -30.98 -6.92
N LEU A 415 -17.17 -30.34 -8.07
CA LEU A 415 -18.49 -30.30 -8.69
C LEU A 415 -19.02 -31.69 -9.05
N ALA A 416 -18.18 -32.56 -9.61
CA ALA A 416 -18.56 -33.92 -9.97
C ALA A 416 -18.93 -34.81 -8.79
N LYS A 417 -18.61 -34.42 -7.57
CA LYS A 417 -18.97 -35.16 -6.35
C LYS A 417 -20.11 -34.50 -5.59
N ILE A 418 -20.08 -33.17 -5.42
CA ILE A 418 -21.11 -32.47 -4.62
C ILE A 418 -22.48 -32.43 -5.30
N ILE A 419 -22.55 -32.25 -6.64
CA ILE A 419 -23.83 -32.13 -7.34
C ILE A 419 -24.59 -33.48 -7.36
N PRO A 420 -23.99 -34.64 -7.68
CA PRO A 420 -24.67 -35.93 -7.50
C PRO A 420 -25.09 -36.22 -6.06
N ALA A 421 -24.27 -35.90 -5.07
CA ALA A 421 -24.62 -36.04 -3.66
C ALA A 421 -25.83 -35.16 -3.29
N TRP A 422 -25.87 -33.91 -3.78
CA TRP A 422 -27.03 -33.02 -3.66
C TRP A 422 -28.31 -33.61 -4.23
N ASN A 423 -28.23 -34.37 -5.32
CA ASN A 423 -29.37 -35.00 -5.98
C ASN A 423 -29.71 -36.40 -5.41
N THR A 424 -28.91 -36.88 -4.46
CA THR A 424 -29.24 -38.15 -3.74
C THR A 424 -30.33 -37.86 -2.71
N ASP A 425 -31.42 -38.60 -2.80
CA ASP A 425 -32.59 -38.41 -1.94
C ASP A 425 -33.19 -36.98 -1.97
N PHE A 426 -33.02 -36.28 -3.10
CA PHE A 426 -33.62 -34.97 -3.28
C PHE A 426 -35.15 -35.04 -3.12
N PRO A 427 -35.75 -34.18 -2.29
CA PRO A 427 -37.13 -34.33 -1.86
C PRO A 427 -38.16 -34.39 -2.99
N GLN A 428 -39.01 -35.36 -2.98
CA GLN A 428 -40.11 -35.53 -3.93
C GLN A 428 -41.46 -35.05 -3.40
N GLU A 429 -41.50 -34.63 -2.11
CA GLU A 429 -42.74 -34.19 -1.46
C GLU A 429 -42.80 -32.69 -1.24
N PRO A 430 -44.02 -32.11 -1.22
CA PRO A 430 -44.21 -30.72 -0.82
C PRO A 430 -43.73 -30.44 0.59
N GLY A 431 -42.94 -29.37 0.73
CA GLY A 431 -42.42 -28.95 2.03
C GLY A 431 -40.91 -29.20 2.24
N MET A 432 -40.28 -29.97 1.37
CA MET A 432 -38.82 -30.13 1.24
C MET A 432 -38.02 -30.11 2.55
N GLY A 433 -38.49 -30.86 3.55
CA GLY A 433 -37.80 -31.02 4.82
C GLY A 433 -37.84 -29.77 5.72
N ARG A 434 -36.80 -29.65 6.57
CA ARG A 434 -36.69 -28.57 7.56
C ARG A 434 -36.04 -27.28 7.02
N MET A 435 -35.85 -27.16 5.72
CA MET A 435 -35.14 -26.06 5.12
C MET A 435 -36.02 -24.82 4.95
N ALA A 436 -35.41 -23.64 5.08
CA ALA A 436 -36.07 -22.40 4.76
C ALA A 436 -36.26 -22.31 3.25
N LEU A 437 -37.49 -22.13 2.76
CA LEU A 437 -37.79 -22.11 1.34
C LEU A 437 -37.86 -20.69 0.78
N GLN A 438 -37.36 -20.49 -0.42
CA GLN A 438 -37.41 -19.21 -1.13
C GLN A 438 -38.86 -18.75 -1.36
N ARG A 439 -39.76 -19.66 -1.68
CA ARG A 439 -41.18 -19.34 -1.87
C ARG A 439 -41.88 -18.77 -0.60
N ASN A 440 -41.31 -19.01 0.57
CA ASN A 440 -41.81 -18.44 1.82
C ASN A 440 -41.12 -17.12 2.18
N PHE A 441 -40.23 -16.60 1.33
CA PHE A 441 -39.41 -15.42 1.60
C PHE A 441 -40.24 -14.22 2.06
N PHE A 442 -41.30 -13.85 1.32
CA PHE A 442 -42.10 -12.70 1.69
C PHE A 442 -42.75 -12.86 3.07
N SER A 443 -43.39 -14.02 3.32
CA SER A 443 -44.10 -14.27 4.58
C SER A 443 -43.20 -14.34 5.79
N GLU A 444 -41.97 -14.85 5.61
CA GLU A 444 -41.02 -15.08 6.72
C GLU A 444 -40.05 -13.90 6.95
N CYS A 445 -39.65 -13.18 5.87
CA CYS A 445 -38.63 -12.14 5.96
C CYS A 445 -39.21 -10.73 5.85
N VAL A 446 -40.32 -10.53 5.15
CA VAL A 446 -40.81 -9.19 4.81
C VAL A 446 -42.10 -8.82 5.54
N ALA A 447 -43.08 -9.72 5.58
CA ALA A 447 -44.45 -9.41 6.03
C ALA A 447 -44.57 -8.97 7.50
N GLY A 448 -43.70 -9.43 8.35
CA GLY A 448 -43.70 -9.13 9.80
C GLY A 448 -43.03 -7.81 10.20
N ASN A 449 -42.37 -7.11 9.26
CA ASN A 449 -41.58 -5.93 9.56
C ASN A 449 -42.46 -4.71 9.81
N LYS A 450 -42.28 -4.05 10.96
CA LYS A 450 -42.95 -2.80 11.31
C LYS A 450 -42.27 -1.58 10.69
N GLU A 451 -41.01 -1.69 10.38
CA GLU A 451 -40.22 -0.63 9.77
C GLU A 451 -40.25 -0.74 8.24
N ARG A 452 -39.95 0.38 7.56
CA ARG A 452 -39.77 0.35 6.10
C ARG A 452 -38.65 -0.66 5.78
N THR A 453 -38.98 -1.61 4.92
CA THR A 453 -38.02 -2.63 4.45
C THR A 453 -37.74 -2.43 2.98
N VAL A 454 -36.48 -2.37 2.63
CA VAL A 454 -36.01 -2.38 1.23
C VAL A 454 -35.49 -3.77 0.92
N VAL A 455 -36.06 -4.40 -0.09
CA VAL A 455 -35.61 -5.71 -0.59
C VAL A 455 -34.84 -5.49 -1.87
N ILE A 456 -33.56 -5.87 -1.88
CA ILE A 456 -32.70 -5.86 -3.07
C ILE A 456 -32.59 -7.29 -3.57
N ILE A 457 -33.04 -7.53 -4.78
CA ILE A 457 -32.96 -8.84 -5.44
C ILE A 457 -31.88 -8.73 -6.51
N SER A 458 -30.77 -9.43 -6.30
CA SER A 458 -29.68 -9.48 -7.27
C SER A 458 -29.82 -10.77 -8.09
N ASP A 459 -30.11 -10.61 -9.36
CA ASP A 459 -30.31 -11.69 -10.31
C ASP A 459 -29.05 -12.56 -10.41
N ALA A 460 -29.19 -13.83 -10.18
CA ALA A 460 -28.17 -14.87 -10.19
C ALA A 460 -27.08 -14.73 -9.08
N MET A 461 -27.32 -14.01 -7.99
CA MET A 461 -26.35 -13.91 -6.89
C MET A 461 -26.21 -15.27 -6.16
N ARG A 462 -25.06 -15.92 -6.32
CA ARG A 462 -24.72 -17.15 -5.60
C ARG A 462 -24.61 -16.91 -4.10
N TYR A 463 -24.74 -17.97 -3.32
CA TYR A 463 -24.61 -17.89 -1.85
C TYR A 463 -23.24 -17.32 -1.43
N GLU A 464 -22.14 -17.73 -2.09
CA GLU A 464 -20.80 -17.25 -1.79
C GLU A 464 -20.60 -15.76 -2.07
N VAL A 465 -21.27 -15.21 -3.11
CA VAL A 465 -21.29 -13.77 -3.41
C VAL A 465 -22.07 -13.02 -2.33
N GLY A 466 -23.19 -13.59 -1.87
CA GLY A 466 -23.93 -13.06 -0.73
C GLY A 466 -23.10 -13.07 0.56
N ALA A 467 -22.28 -14.10 0.78
CA ALA A 467 -21.38 -14.17 1.93
C ALA A 467 -20.29 -13.10 1.88
N GLU A 468 -19.73 -12.83 0.70
CA GLU A 468 -18.77 -11.71 0.50
C GLU A 468 -19.42 -10.36 0.79
N LEU A 469 -20.65 -10.13 0.28
CA LEU A 469 -21.42 -8.92 0.57
C LEU A 469 -21.70 -8.77 2.08
N ALA A 470 -22.03 -9.85 2.74
CA ALA A 470 -22.27 -9.85 4.19
C ALA A 470 -21.01 -9.46 4.96
N ALA A 471 -19.86 -10.01 4.58
CA ALA A 471 -18.56 -9.65 5.17
C ALA A 471 -18.23 -8.16 4.96
N LEU A 472 -18.38 -7.66 3.72
CA LEU A 472 -18.13 -6.26 3.40
C LEU A 472 -19.05 -5.29 4.17
N LEU A 473 -20.33 -5.64 4.33
CA LEU A 473 -21.28 -4.81 5.09
C LEU A 473 -21.02 -4.87 6.59
N ALA A 474 -20.52 -5.99 7.11
CA ALA A 474 -20.18 -6.15 8.52
C ALA A 474 -18.91 -5.37 8.93
N GLU A 475 -18.08 -4.93 7.97
CA GLU A 475 -16.96 -4.01 8.24
C GLU A 475 -17.44 -2.62 8.73
N ASP A 476 -18.68 -2.22 8.40
CA ASP A 476 -19.26 -0.97 8.89
C ASP A 476 -19.82 -1.18 10.31
N PRO A 477 -19.24 -0.52 11.34
CA PRO A 477 -19.67 -0.69 12.74
C PRO A 477 -21.11 -0.27 13.00
N LYS A 478 -21.77 0.40 12.05
CA LYS A 478 -23.20 0.78 12.10
C LYS A 478 -24.09 -0.22 11.41
N SER A 479 -23.53 -1.28 10.87
CA SER A 479 -24.25 -2.32 10.16
C SER A 479 -24.30 -3.59 11.00
N THR A 480 -25.49 -4.14 11.17
CA THR A 480 -25.68 -5.50 11.68
C THR A 480 -26.16 -6.35 10.53
N VAL A 481 -25.44 -7.42 10.23
CA VAL A 481 -25.72 -8.30 9.10
C VAL A 481 -25.94 -9.73 9.57
N GLN A 482 -27.04 -10.34 9.14
CA GLN A 482 -27.28 -11.76 9.35
C GLN A 482 -27.48 -12.43 7.99
N LEU A 483 -26.63 -13.40 7.67
CA LEU A 483 -26.71 -14.22 6.45
C LEU A 483 -27.40 -15.55 6.77
N THR A 484 -28.41 -15.90 5.99
CA THR A 484 -29.09 -17.19 6.09
C THR A 484 -29.32 -17.79 4.71
N PRO A 485 -29.23 -19.12 4.55
CA PRO A 485 -29.54 -19.77 3.27
C PRO A 485 -31.01 -19.99 3.08
N ARG A 486 -31.48 -19.98 1.82
CA ARG A 486 -32.80 -20.48 1.41
C ARG A 486 -32.67 -21.40 0.23
N LEU A 487 -33.54 -22.43 0.25
CA LEU A 487 -33.67 -23.33 -0.88
C LEU A 487 -34.50 -22.68 -1.97
N GLY A 488 -33.88 -22.45 -3.12
CA GLY A 488 -34.50 -21.92 -4.31
C GLY A 488 -35.55 -22.87 -4.93
N VAL A 489 -36.35 -22.34 -5.79
CA VAL A 489 -37.29 -23.11 -6.60
C VAL A 489 -36.58 -23.84 -7.74
N LEU A 490 -37.20 -24.94 -8.23
CA LEU A 490 -36.70 -25.70 -9.39
C LEU A 490 -37.78 -25.71 -10.49
N PRO A 491 -37.50 -25.32 -11.74
CA PRO A 491 -36.18 -24.88 -12.24
C PRO A 491 -35.71 -23.58 -11.59
N SER A 492 -34.42 -23.48 -11.32
CA SER A 492 -33.76 -22.35 -10.68
C SER A 492 -33.45 -21.27 -11.74
N TYR A 493 -34.48 -20.60 -12.22
CA TYR A 493 -34.37 -19.60 -13.26
C TYR A 493 -35.18 -18.33 -12.94
N THR A 494 -34.82 -17.23 -13.56
CA THR A 494 -35.28 -15.86 -13.25
C THR A 494 -36.78 -15.73 -13.07
N ARG A 495 -37.63 -16.25 -14.01
CA ARG A 495 -39.08 -16.04 -13.93
C ARG A 495 -39.71 -16.69 -12.70
N LEU A 496 -39.26 -17.93 -12.36
CA LEU A 496 -39.80 -18.65 -11.23
C LEU A 496 -39.20 -18.16 -9.90
N GLY A 497 -37.89 -17.92 -9.85
CA GLY A 497 -37.21 -17.37 -8.69
C GLY A 497 -37.75 -15.98 -8.28
N MET A 498 -37.89 -15.08 -9.23
CA MET A 498 -38.50 -13.76 -9.02
C MET A 498 -39.93 -13.85 -8.50
N ALA A 499 -40.73 -14.77 -9.04
CA ALA A 499 -42.10 -15.02 -8.57
C ALA A 499 -42.12 -15.54 -7.13
N ALA A 500 -41.23 -16.46 -6.79
CA ALA A 500 -41.13 -17.06 -5.46
C ALA A 500 -40.83 -16.02 -4.36
N LEU A 501 -40.18 -14.91 -4.70
CA LEU A 501 -39.86 -13.82 -3.78
C LEU A 501 -40.99 -12.82 -3.56
N LEU A 502 -42.05 -12.90 -4.37
CA LEU A 502 -43.25 -12.06 -4.23
C LEU A 502 -44.26 -12.62 -3.21
N PRO A 503 -45.12 -11.77 -2.64
CA PRO A 503 -46.23 -12.25 -1.82
C PRO A 503 -47.22 -13.07 -2.64
N HIS A 504 -47.53 -14.28 -2.18
CA HIS A 504 -48.48 -15.17 -2.85
C HIS A 504 -49.13 -16.14 -1.90
N THR A 505 -50.32 -16.59 -2.29
CA THR A 505 -50.99 -17.73 -1.71
C THR A 505 -50.82 -18.95 -2.62
N ARG A 506 -50.80 -18.73 -3.93
CA ARG A 506 -50.65 -19.76 -4.95
C ARG A 506 -49.68 -19.28 -6.03
N MET A 507 -48.72 -20.14 -6.36
CA MET A 507 -47.89 -20.01 -7.56
C MET A 507 -48.34 -21.08 -8.57
N GLU A 508 -48.39 -20.72 -9.85
CA GLU A 508 -48.77 -21.64 -10.91
C GLU A 508 -47.90 -21.41 -12.16
N MET A 509 -47.61 -22.48 -12.86
CA MET A 509 -47.03 -22.44 -14.21
C MET A 509 -48.11 -22.95 -15.17
N THR A 510 -48.50 -22.12 -16.13
CA THR A 510 -49.51 -22.51 -17.13
C THR A 510 -48.97 -23.54 -18.13
N PRO A 511 -49.80 -24.21 -18.89
CA PRO A 511 -49.37 -25.08 -19.98
C PRO A 511 -48.54 -24.37 -21.06
N GLU A 512 -48.62 -23.05 -21.15
CA GLU A 512 -47.83 -22.18 -22.02
C GLU A 512 -46.56 -21.70 -21.33
N TYR A 513 -46.21 -22.25 -20.16
CA TYR A 513 -45.03 -21.99 -19.34
C TYR A 513 -44.94 -20.56 -18.78
N GLN A 514 -46.11 -19.88 -18.64
CA GLN A 514 -46.15 -18.59 -17.93
C GLN A 514 -46.27 -18.81 -16.43
N VAL A 515 -45.56 -18.00 -15.65
CA VAL A 515 -45.64 -18.04 -14.19
C VAL A 515 -46.67 -17.03 -13.69
N LEU A 516 -47.63 -17.52 -12.91
CA LEU A 516 -48.70 -16.70 -12.32
C LEU A 516 -48.62 -16.72 -10.79
N ILE A 517 -48.90 -15.58 -10.18
CA ILE A 517 -49.07 -15.37 -8.74
C ILE A 517 -50.52 -14.97 -8.46
N ASP A 518 -51.27 -15.85 -7.77
CA ASP A 518 -52.70 -15.60 -7.48
C ASP A 518 -53.45 -15.12 -8.71
N ASP A 519 -53.25 -15.81 -9.85
CA ASP A 519 -53.81 -15.55 -11.18
C ASP A 519 -53.28 -14.26 -11.88
N MET A 520 -52.26 -13.62 -11.35
CA MET A 520 -51.64 -12.43 -11.94
C MET A 520 -50.30 -12.78 -12.58
N PRO A 521 -49.98 -12.20 -13.75
CA PRO A 521 -48.65 -12.32 -14.33
C PRO A 521 -47.63 -11.53 -13.53
N CYS A 522 -46.38 -11.96 -13.55
CA CYS A 522 -45.26 -11.36 -12.78
C CYS A 522 -43.92 -11.32 -13.53
N GLU A 523 -43.95 -11.31 -14.86
CA GLU A 523 -42.76 -11.41 -15.72
C GLU A 523 -41.97 -10.11 -15.79
N ASN A 524 -42.59 -8.95 -15.69
CA ASN A 524 -41.92 -7.66 -15.79
C ASN A 524 -42.11 -6.79 -14.52
N LEU A 525 -41.39 -5.68 -14.44
CA LEU A 525 -41.37 -4.79 -13.28
C LEU A 525 -42.78 -4.29 -12.89
N ALA A 526 -43.58 -3.87 -13.88
CA ALA A 526 -44.94 -3.33 -13.64
C ALA A 526 -45.88 -4.41 -13.09
N GLN A 527 -45.80 -5.64 -13.63
CA GLN A 527 -46.60 -6.78 -13.18
C GLN A 527 -46.17 -7.18 -11.75
N ARG A 528 -44.88 -7.28 -11.46
CA ARG A 528 -44.37 -7.57 -10.11
C ARG A 528 -44.83 -6.48 -9.10
N GLN A 529 -44.78 -5.23 -9.51
CA GLN A 529 -45.34 -4.13 -8.69
C GLN A 529 -46.84 -4.30 -8.40
N ALA A 530 -47.61 -4.68 -9.38
CA ALA A 530 -49.07 -4.90 -9.20
C ALA A 530 -49.34 -6.05 -8.22
N VAL A 531 -48.59 -7.15 -8.31
CA VAL A 531 -48.65 -8.27 -7.35
C VAL A 531 -48.27 -7.81 -5.94
N LEU A 532 -47.18 -7.08 -5.79
CA LEU A 532 -46.71 -6.60 -4.50
C LEU A 532 -47.71 -5.61 -3.87
N GLN A 533 -48.27 -4.67 -4.68
CA GLN A 533 -49.22 -3.66 -4.21
C GLN A 533 -50.56 -4.25 -3.81
N LYS A 534 -50.99 -5.35 -4.43
CA LYS A 534 -52.21 -6.08 -4.02
C LYS A 534 -52.14 -6.55 -2.56
N ARG A 535 -50.91 -6.93 -2.10
CA ARG A 535 -50.72 -7.39 -0.73
C ARG A 535 -50.28 -6.25 0.21
N VAL A 536 -49.43 -5.34 -0.29
CA VAL A 536 -48.88 -4.19 0.45
C VAL A 536 -49.18 -2.93 -0.40
N PRO A 537 -50.30 -2.25 -0.20
CA PRO A 537 -50.65 -1.06 -1.01
C PRO A 537 -49.59 0.05 -1.01
N GLN A 538 -48.87 0.21 0.11
CA GLN A 538 -47.75 1.14 0.25
C GLN A 538 -46.41 0.50 -0.14
N SER A 539 -46.32 -0.02 -1.34
CA SER A 539 -45.10 -0.63 -1.86
C SER A 539 -44.72 -0.06 -3.23
N GLY A 540 -43.54 -0.42 -3.71
CA GLY A 540 -43.05 -0.06 -5.03
C GLY A 540 -41.95 -1.01 -5.50
N CYS A 541 -41.81 -1.08 -6.83
CA CYS A 541 -40.73 -1.78 -7.48
C CYS A 541 -39.90 -0.81 -8.33
N ILE A 542 -38.60 -0.94 -8.37
CA ILE A 542 -37.70 -0.11 -9.16
C ILE A 542 -36.45 -0.89 -9.62
N GLN A 543 -35.93 -0.51 -10.78
CA GLN A 543 -34.64 -1.04 -11.23
C GLN A 543 -33.51 -0.38 -10.46
N PHE A 544 -32.46 -1.15 -10.17
CA PHE A 544 -31.30 -0.65 -9.46
C PHE A 544 -30.59 0.47 -10.24
N ASP A 545 -30.50 0.34 -11.56
CA ASP A 545 -29.85 1.31 -12.42
C ASP A 545 -30.58 2.67 -12.45
N ASP A 546 -31.91 2.67 -12.31
CA ASP A 546 -32.65 3.93 -12.20
C ASP A 546 -32.22 4.72 -10.94
N LEU A 547 -31.92 4.01 -9.85
CA LEU A 547 -31.47 4.64 -8.60
C LEU A 547 -30.07 5.22 -8.69
N LYS A 548 -29.17 4.62 -9.50
CA LYS A 548 -27.78 5.09 -9.62
C LYS A 548 -27.66 6.54 -10.03
N SER A 549 -28.51 6.98 -10.95
CA SER A 549 -28.49 8.32 -11.54
C SER A 549 -29.30 9.39 -10.75
N MET A 550 -30.12 8.98 -9.78
CA MET A 550 -31.03 9.89 -9.04
C MET A 550 -30.26 10.83 -8.12
N LYS A 551 -30.72 12.10 -8.04
CA LYS A 551 -30.27 13.03 -7.00
C LYS A 551 -30.91 12.65 -5.65
N LYS A 552 -30.36 13.22 -4.56
CA LYS A 552 -30.80 12.90 -3.19
C LYS A 552 -32.30 13.07 -2.93
N ASP A 553 -32.89 14.11 -3.46
CA ASP A 553 -34.32 14.40 -3.23
C ASP A 553 -35.19 13.44 -4.04
N ASP A 554 -34.84 13.14 -5.29
CA ASP A 554 -35.51 12.15 -6.13
C ASP A 554 -35.43 10.76 -5.52
N LEU A 555 -34.25 10.40 -5.05
CA LEU A 555 -34.02 9.14 -4.33
C LEU A 555 -34.91 9.05 -3.10
N ARG A 556 -35.01 10.11 -2.28
CA ARG A 556 -35.88 10.16 -1.12
C ARG A 556 -37.37 9.97 -1.50
N ALA A 557 -37.79 10.55 -2.61
CA ALA A 557 -39.16 10.45 -3.10
C ALA A 557 -39.60 9.01 -3.40
N VAL A 558 -38.68 8.17 -3.92
CA VAL A 558 -38.94 6.74 -4.19
C VAL A 558 -39.39 6.00 -2.93
N PHE A 559 -38.80 6.31 -1.78
CA PHE A 559 -39.07 5.62 -0.51
C PHE A 559 -40.14 6.31 0.34
N THR A 560 -40.47 7.57 0.08
CA THR A 560 -41.44 8.32 0.89
C THR A 560 -42.83 7.71 0.79
N GLY A 561 -43.47 7.43 1.94
CA GLY A 561 -44.81 6.83 2.01
C GLY A 561 -44.87 5.35 1.65
N LYS A 562 -43.73 4.71 1.41
CA LYS A 562 -43.66 3.26 1.15
C LYS A 562 -43.29 2.50 2.41
N GLN A 563 -43.91 1.35 2.60
CA GLN A 563 -43.58 0.37 3.63
C GLN A 563 -42.59 -0.67 3.12
N VAL A 564 -42.73 -1.11 1.86
CA VAL A 564 -41.88 -2.07 1.20
C VAL A 564 -41.46 -1.56 -0.17
N VAL A 565 -40.16 -1.61 -0.47
CA VAL A 565 -39.63 -1.28 -1.80
C VAL A 565 -38.75 -2.44 -2.28
N TYR A 566 -39.11 -2.99 -3.44
CA TYR A 566 -38.29 -3.99 -4.14
C TYR A 566 -37.42 -3.31 -5.18
N ILE A 567 -36.11 -3.59 -5.10
CA ILE A 567 -35.08 -3.10 -6.03
C ILE A 567 -34.54 -4.30 -6.78
N TYR A 568 -34.63 -4.28 -8.10
CA TYR A 568 -34.14 -5.36 -8.97
C TYR A 568 -32.79 -4.97 -9.53
N HIS A 569 -31.77 -5.76 -9.19
CA HIS A 569 -30.38 -5.61 -9.62
C HIS A 569 -30.03 -6.76 -10.56
N ASN A 570 -29.51 -6.44 -11.75
CA ASN A 570 -29.25 -7.44 -12.80
C ASN A 570 -27.84 -7.27 -13.40
N GLN A 571 -26.80 -7.21 -12.56
CA GLN A 571 -25.44 -7.06 -13.02
C GLN A 571 -24.79 -8.41 -13.38
N ILE A 572 -25.07 -9.45 -12.60
CA ILE A 572 -24.42 -10.77 -12.74
C ILE A 572 -25.01 -11.51 -13.94
N ASP A 573 -26.33 -11.72 -13.92
CA ASP A 573 -27.01 -12.47 -14.98
C ASP A 573 -26.88 -11.79 -16.35
N ALA A 574 -27.01 -10.46 -16.39
CA ALA A 574 -26.89 -9.71 -17.65
C ALA A 574 -25.53 -9.85 -18.36
N ARG A 575 -24.46 -10.14 -17.63
CA ARG A 575 -23.14 -10.46 -18.22
C ARG A 575 -22.99 -11.94 -18.49
N GLY A 576 -23.38 -12.79 -17.53
CA GLY A 576 -23.22 -14.24 -17.65
C GLY A 576 -24.03 -14.84 -18.79
N ASP A 577 -25.25 -14.38 -19.01
CA ASP A 577 -26.18 -14.97 -20.01
C ASP A 577 -25.82 -14.60 -21.48
N LYS A 578 -24.83 -13.73 -21.69
CA LYS A 578 -24.38 -13.33 -23.04
C LYS A 578 -23.07 -13.99 -23.41
N PRO A 579 -23.01 -14.69 -24.55
CA PRO A 579 -21.81 -15.43 -24.98
C PRO A 579 -20.55 -14.60 -25.11
N ASN A 580 -20.65 -13.29 -25.33
CA ASN A 580 -19.52 -12.38 -25.49
C ASN A 580 -19.06 -11.71 -24.19
N THR A 581 -19.74 -11.94 -23.09
CA THR A 581 -19.40 -11.39 -21.76
C THR A 581 -19.51 -12.41 -20.64
N GLU A 582 -19.77 -13.69 -20.95
CA GLU A 582 -19.87 -14.75 -19.93
C GLU A 582 -18.56 -14.95 -19.14
N ASP A 583 -17.41 -14.64 -19.73
CA ASP A 583 -16.11 -14.66 -19.08
C ASP A 583 -15.88 -13.54 -18.07
N GLU A 584 -16.69 -12.48 -18.10
CA GLU A 584 -16.69 -11.37 -17.15
C GLU A 584 -17.59 -11.63 -15.92
N VAL A 585 -18.25 -12.77 -15.83
CA VAL A 585 -19.25 -13.03 -14.76
C VAL A 585 -18.66 -12.91 -13.35
N PHE A 586 -17.40 -13.33 -13.18
CA PHE A 586 -16.72 -13.22 -11.88
C PHE A 586 -16.37 -11.77 -11.50
N ALA A 587 -16.02 -10.96 -12.48
CA ALA A 587 -15.87 -9.51 -12.30
C ALA A 587 -17.22 -8.86 -11.95
N ALA A 588 -18.30 -9.28 -12.64
CA ALA A 588 -19.65 -8.83 -12.37
C ALA A 588 -20.12 -9.15 -10.94
N CYS A 589 -19.75 -10.31 -10.40
CA CYS A 589 -20.04 -10.67 -9.00
C CYS A 589 -19.42 -9.69 -8.01
N ARG A 590 -18.13 -9.33 -8.21
CA ARG A 590 -17.45 -8.38 -7.35
C ARG A 590 -18.06 -6.98 -7.46
N GLU A 591 -18.31 -6.51 -8.69
CA GLU A 591 -18.97 -5.23 -8.91
C GLU A 591 -20.34 -5.17 -8.27
N ALA A 592 -21.12 -6.26 -8.33
CA ALA A 592 -22.42 -6.37 -7.67
C ALA A 592 -22.31 -6.21 -6.15
N VAL A 593 -21.31 -6.81 -5.51
CA VAL A 593 -21.04 -6.66 -4.08
C VAL A 593 -20.77 -5.20 -3.73
N GLU A 594 -19.87 -4.55 -4.46
CA GLU A 594 -19.49 -3.15 -4.25
C GLU A 594 -20.68 -2.21 -4.48
N GLU A 595 -21.42 -2.39 -5.57
CA GLU A 595 -22.57 -1.57 -5.94
C GLU A 595 -23.73 -1.68 -4.95
N ILE A 596 -24.06 -2.89 -4.50
CA ILE A 596 -25.15 -3.10 -3.54
C ILE A 596 -24.77 -2.51 -2.19
N ALA A 597 -23.53 -2.73 -1.70
CA ALA A 597 -23.06 -2.15 -0.45
C ALA A 597 -23.10 -0.61 -0.49
N ALA A 598 -22.64 0.00 -1.58
CA ALA A 598 -22.68 1.44 -1.78
C ALA A 598 -24.13 1.99 -1.82
N MET A 599 -25.04 1.27 -2.47
CA MET A 599 -26.46 1.66 -2.57
C MET A 599 -27.16 1.57 -1.21
N ILE A 600 -26.92 0.55 -0.43
CA ILE A 600 -27.45 0.42 0.95
C ILE A 600 -27.03 1.64 1.78
N ARG A 601 -25.71 1.97 1.80
CA ARG A 601 -25.20 3.13 2.52
C ARG A 601 -25.85 4.44 2.02
N ARG A 602 -26.00 4.57 0.71
CA ARG A 602 -26.59 5.77 0.08
C ARG A 602 -28.07 5.94 0.45
N ILE A 603 -28.86 4.87 0.43
CA ILE A 603 -30.27 4.89 0.80
C ILE A 603 -30.42 5.16 2.31
N ALA A 604 -29.62 4.51 3.15
CA ALA A 604 -29.62 4.74 4.59
C ALA A 604 -29.35 6.21 4.92
N GLY A 605 -28.34 6.81 4.28
CA GLY A 605 -27.97 8.22 4.49
C GLY A 605 -28.93 9.25 3.88
N SER A 606 -29.74 8.87 2.90
CA SER A 606 -30.57 9.82 2.14
C SER A 606 -32.08 9.68 2.39
N ALA A 607 -32.59 8.46 2.56
CA ALA A 607 -34.00 8.17 2.58
C ALA A 607 -34.58 7.77 3.94
N ASN A 608 -33.77 7.86 5.00
CA ASN A 608 -34.14 7.44 6.35
C ASN A 608 -34.74 6.02 6.38
N THR A 609 -34.06 5.11 5.68
CA THR A 609 -34.40 3.69 5.59
C THR A 609 -33.21 2.91 6.14
N LEU A 610 -33.47 2.06 7.11
CA LEU A 610 -32.40 1.43 7.90
C LEU A 610 -32.46 -0.09 7.87
N HIS A 611 -33.50 -0.68 7.32
CA HIS A 611 -33.67 -2.10 7.19
C HIS A 611 -33.67 -2.51 5.72
N PHE A 612 -32.71 -3.36 5.37
CA PHE A 612 -32.53 -3.92 4.03
C PHE A 612 -32.51 -5.44 4.10
N ILE A 613 -33.05 -6.06 3.08
CA ILE A 613 -32.93 -7.50 2.86
C ILE A 613 -32.33 -7.68 1.47
N VAL A 614 -31.20 -8.36 1.36
CA VAL A 614 -30.60 -8.68 0.06
C VAL A 614 -30.77 -10.17 -0.19
N THR A 615 -31.22 -10.52 -1.39
CA THR A 615 -31.40 -11.93 -1.78
C THR A 615 -31.22 -12.11 -3.28
N ALA A 616 -31.30 -13.35 -3.73
CA ALA A 616 -31.25 -13.73 -5.13
C ALA A 616 -32.47 -14.57 -5.52
N ASP A 617 -32.80 -14.55 -6.79
CA ASP A 617 -33.81 -15.41 -7.38
C ASP A 617 -33.29 -16.82 -7.70
N HIS A 618 -32.03 -16.94 -8.07
CA HIS A 618 -31.27 -18.18 -8.24
C HIS A 618 -29.77 -17.91 -8.17
N GLY A 619 -28.94 -18.94 -8.25
CA GLY A 619 -27.53 -18.85 -8.53
C GLY A 619 -27.18 -19.45 -9.90
N PHE A 620 -25.93 -19.80 -10.13
CA PHE A 620 -25.46 -20.32 -11.42
C PHE A 620 -24.30 -21.30 -11.27
N LEU A 621 -24.07 -22.07 -12.32
CA LEU A 621 -22.83 -22.82 -12.56
C LEU A 621 -22.01 -22.06 -13.62
N TYR A 622 -20.71 -22.00 -13.38
CA TYR A 622 -19.79 -21.45 -14.36
C TYR A 622 -18.50 -22.28 -14.44
N LYS A 623 -18.11 -22.66 -15.65
CA LYS A 623 -16.87 -23.37 -15.97
C LYS A 623 -16.07 -22.51 -16.93
N ARG A 624 -14.78 -22.31 -16.64
CA ARG A 624 -13.95 -21.40 -17.44
C ARG A 624 -13.57 -21.96 -18.80
N HIS A 625 -13.44 -23.25 -18.95
CA HIS A 625 -13.08 -23.88 -20.22
C HIS A 625 -14.30 -24.39 -20.99
N THR A 626 -14.14 -24.53 -22.29
CA THR A 626 -15.17 -25.03 -23.19
C THR A 626 -15.66 -26.41 -22.77
N LEU A 627 -16.96 -26.59 -22.70
CA LEU A 627 -17.60 -27.88 -22.36
C LEU A 627 -17.26 -28.97 -23.41
N ALA A 628 -16.82 -30.13 -22.93
CA ALA A 628 -16.64 -31.29 -23.78
C ALA A 628 -17.99 -31.88 -24.20
N GLU A 629 -18.00 -32.66 -25.28
CA GLU A 629 -19.22 -33.33 -25.71
C GLU A 629 -19.77 -34.35 -24.67
N SER A 630 -18.90 -34.91 -23.82
CA SER A 630 -19.27 -35.72 -22.65
C SER A 630 -20.06 -34.96 -21.60
N ASP A 631 -19.90 -33.63 -21.52
CA ASP A 631 -20.63 -32.79 -20.60
C ASP A 631 -22.04 -32.43 -21.06
N LYS A 632 -22.40 -32.88 -22.29
CA LYS A 632 -23.67 -32.52 -22.93
C LYS A 632 -24.59 -33.72 -23.00
N ILE A 633 -25.80 -33.57 -22.48
CA ILE A 633 -26.89 -34.55 -22.56
C ILE A 633 -27.70 -34.32 -23.84
N PRO A 634 -27.97 -35.32 -24.66
CA PRO A 634 -28.82 -35.15 -25.81
C PRO A 634 -30.23 -34.64 -25.44
N ASN A 635 -30.69 -33.62 -26.13
CA ASN A 635 -32.07 -33.14 -25.97
C ASN A 635 -33.05 -34.04 -26.72
N THR A 636 -33.86 -34.78 -25.97
CA THR A 636 -34.90 -35.67 -26.50
C THR A 636 -36.31 -35.14 -26.31
N ALA A 637 -36.44 -33.92 -25.82
CA ALA A 637 -37.71 -33.28 -25.53
C ALA A 637 -38.54 -33.00 -26.80
N PRO A 638 -39.86 -33.07 -26.75
CA PRO A 638 -40.72 -32.62 -27.84
C PRO A 638 -40.52 -31.14 -28.14
N LYS A 639 -40.82 -30.70 -29.36
CA LYS A 639 -40.68 -29.30 -29.77
C LYS A 639 -41.56 -28.33 -28.99
N THR A 640 -42.59 -28.82 -28.34
CA THR A 640 -43.53 -28.07 -27.52
C THR A 640 -43.01 -27.81 -26.12
N ALA A 641 -41.99 -28.56 -25.65
CA ALA A 641 -41.43 -28.43 -24.33
C ALA A 641 -40.67 -27.11 -24.17
N PHE A 642 -40.67 -26.60 -22.95
CA PHE A 642 -39.82 -25.47 -22.55
C PHE A 642 -38.42 -25.98 -22.19
N VAL A 643 -37.50 -25.72 -23.05
CA VAL A 643 -36.13 -26.25 -22.97
C VAL A 643 -35.13 -25.17 -22.67
N ASN A 644 -34.33 -25.38 -21.63
CA ASN A 644 -33.13 -24.61 -21.31
C ASN A 644 -31.93 -25.57 -21.17
N ARG A 645 -30.73 -25.03 -21.01
CA ARG A 645 -29.50 -25.84 -20.87
C ARG A 645 -29.47 -26.70 -19.60
N ARG A 646 -30.14 -26.25 -18.53
CA ARG A 646 -30.12 -26.93 -17.23
C ARG A 646 -31.48 -27.52 -16.82
N PHE A 647 -32.53 -27.32 -17.62
CA PHE A 647 -33.83 -27.91 -17.35
C PHE A 647 -34.71 -28.06 -18.59
N ILE A 648 -35.64 -28.94 -18.51
CA ILE A 648 -36.74 -29.10 -19.48
C ILE A 648 -38.05 -29.16 -18.68
N VAL A 649 -39.05 -28.37 -19.05
CA VAL A 649 -40.42 -28.48 -18.51
C VAL A 649 -41.34 -28.97 -19.59
N ASP A 650 -42.07 -30.04 -19.29
CA ASP A 650 -43.05 -30.64 -20.16
C ASP A 650 -44.14 -31.35 -19.31
N ALA A 651 -45.19 -31.84 -19.95
CA ALA A 651 -46.19 -32.68 -19.28
C ALA A 651 -45.60 -34.02 -18.82
N ASP A 652 -44.75 -34.62 -19.65
CA ASP A 652 -44.10 -35.90 -19.39
C ASP A 652 -42.64 -35.74 -18.92
N PRO A 653 -42.14 -36.56 -18.00
CA PRO A 653 -40.74 -36.57 -17.57
C PRO A 653 -39.79 -37.05 -18.68
N ILE A 654 -38.60 -36.49 -18.75
CA ILE A 654 -37.54 -36.96 -19.66
C ILE A 654 -36.82 -38.15 -19.04
N ALA A 655 -37.08 -39.33 -19.60
CA ALA A 655 -36.52 -40.61 -19.09
C ALA A 655 -35.19 -40.91 -19.84
N GLN A 656 -34.06 -40.43 -19.31
CA GLN A 656 -32.73 -40.81 -19.82
C GLN A 656 -31.67 -40.78 -18.68
N PRO A 657 -30.54 -41.49 -18.88
CA PRO A 657 -29.47 -41.51 -17.86
C PRO A 657 -28.96 -40.13 -17.51
N GLY A 658 -28.70 -39.84 -16.24
CA GLY A 658 -28.18 -38.59 -15.76
C GLY A 658 -29.20 -37.46 -15.68
N VAL A 659 -30.50 -37.76 -15.87
CA VAL A 659 -31.61 -36.82 -15.74
C VAL A 659 -32.57 -37.30 -14.64
N ALA A 660 -32.90 -36.42 -13.74
CA ALA A 660 -33.98 -36.59 -12.76
C ALA A 660 -35.17 -35.72 -13.12
N SER A 661 -36.35 -36.09 -12.63
CA SER A 661 -37.58 -35.33 -12.89
C SER A 661 -38.36 -35.15 -11.58
N LEU A 662 -38.98 -33.97 -11.45
CA LEU A 662 -39.81 -33.60 -10.30
C LEU A 662 -41.12 -32.98 -10.79
N PRO A 663 -42.27 -33.40 -10.26
CA PRO A 663 -43.55 -32.77 -10.61
C PRO A 663 -43.57 -31.28 -10.20
N MET A 664 -43.96 -30.40 -11.09
CA MET A 664 -44.10 -28.97 -10.76
C MET A 664 -45.09 -28.73 -9.62
N ALA A 665 -46.04 -29.62 -9.44
CA ALA A 665 -46.93 -29.64 -8.30
C ALA A 665 -46.20 -29.63 -6.94
N THR A 666 -45.09 -30.36 -6.84
CA THR A 666 -44.21 -30.38 -5.66
C THR A 666 -43.51 -29.03 -5.46
N VAL A 667 -42.91 -28.48 -6.50
CA VAL A 667 -42.19 -27.18 -6.47
C VAL A 667 -43.13 -26.05 -6.09
N LEU A 668 -44.28 -25.96 -6.77
CA LEU A 668 -45.24 -24.89 -6.64
C LEU A 668 -46.16 -25.04 -5.39
N ASN A 669 -46.03 -26.18 -4.68
CA ASN A 669 -46.91 -26.54 -3.55
C ASN A 669 -48.40 -26.48 -3.91
N THR A 670 -48.78 -27.09 -5.04
CA THR A 670 -50.13 -27.13 -5.56
C THR A 670 -50.48 -28.56 -5.94
N LYS A 671 -51.79 -28.89 -5.95
CA LYS A 671 -52.26 -30.21 -6.35
C LYS A 671 -52.72 -30.28 -7.80
N THR A 672 -52.75 -29.14 -8.50
CA THR A 672 -53.41 -29.01 -9.79
C THR A 672 -52.46 -28.93 -10.98
N ASN A 673 -51.14 -28.65 -10.76
CA ASN A 673 -50.17 -28.54 -11.83
C ASN A 673 -49.80 -29.92 -12.40
N THR A 674 -49.87 -30.07 -13.72
CA THR A 674 -49.59 -31.32 -14.43
C THR A 674 -48.25 -31.35 -15.13
N LEU A 675 -47.48 -30.26 -15.03
CA LEU A 675 -46.16 -30.17 -15.64
C LEU A 675 -45.09 -30.86 -14.75
N THR A 676 -44.02 -31.26 -15.38
CA THR A 676 -42.85 -31.91 -14.77
C THR A 676 -41.59 -31.15 -15.19
N VAL A 677 -40.69 -30.88 -14.27
CA VAL A 677 -39.36 -30.36 -14.55
C VAL A 677 -38.38 -31.52 -14.57
N SER A 678 -37.61 -31.63 -15.65
CA SER A 678 -36.49 -32.61 -15.80
C SER A 678 -35.18 -31.85 -15.85
N TYR A 679 -34.18 -32.32 -15.10
CA TYR A 679 -32.91 -31.63 -14.91
C TYR A 679 -31.73 -32.59 -14.81
N PRO A 680 -30.49 -32.19 -15.20
CA PRO A 680 -29.30 -33.02 -15.01
C PRO A 680 -28.97 -33.21 -13.52
N THR A 681 -28.62 -34.44 -13.14
CA THR A 681 -28.18 -34.79 -11.76
C THR A 681 -26.72 -34.48 -11.48
N ALA A 682 -25.99 -33.91 -12.45
CA ALA A 682 -24.62 -33.49 -12.38
C ALA A 682 -24.45 -32.13 -13.04
N ALA A 683 -23.20 -31.68 -13.23
CA ALA A 683 -22.89 -30.39 -13.87
C ALA A 683 -23.08 -30.37 -15.40
N ASN A 684 -23.72 -31.42 -15.96
CA ASN A 684 -24.00 -31.54 -17.38
C ASN A 684 -25.03 -30.52 -17.88
N VAL A 685 -25.07 -30.25 -19.16
CA VAL A 685 -26.05 -29.39 -19.81
C VAL A 685 -26.81 -30.15 -20.91
N PHE A 686 -28.05 -29.80 -21.15
CA PHE A 686 -28.77 -30.30 -22.35
C PHE A 686 -28.22 -29.63 -23.61
N LYS A 687 -28.12 -30.38 -24.71
CA LYS A 687 -27.76 -29.81 -26.02
C LYS A 687 -28.85 -28.87 -26.50
N VAL A 688 -28.58 -27.58 -26.47
CA VAL A 688 -29.47 -26.52 -26.96
C VAL A 688 -28.68 -25.70 -27.98
N ALA A 689 -29.33 -25.30 -29.06
CA ALA A 689 -28.70 -24.44 -30.05
C ALA A 689 -28.43 -23.03 -29.50
N GLY A 690 -27.29 -22.46 -29.85
CA GLY A 690 -26.84 -21.12 -29.44
C GLY A 690 -25.51 -21.13 -28.69
N GLY A 691 -24.86 -19.96 -28.56
CA GLY A 691 -23.63 -19.77 -27.78
C GLY A 691 -23.93 -19.53 -26.30
N GLY A 692 -22.87 -19.42 -25.46
CA GLY A 692 -22.99 -19.22 -24.00
C GLY A 692 -23.29 -20.54 -23.30
N GLU A 693 -22.28 -21.41 -23.20
CA GLU A 693 -22.44 -22.72 -22.58
C GLU A 693 -21.78 -22.82 -21.22
N ASN A 694 -20.91 -21.88 -20.90
CA ASN A 694 -20.10 -21.91 -19.70
C ASN A 694 -20.84 -21.37 -18.48
N TYR A 695 -21.64 -20.31 -18.66
CA TYR A 695 -22.56 -19.79 -17.67
C TYR A 695 -23.93 -20.40 -17.84
N VAL A 696 -24.41 -21.13 -16.86
CA VAL A 696 -25.73 -21.81 -16.92
C VAL A 696 -26.41 -21.78 -15.58
N HIS A 697 -27.74 -21.73 -15.61
CA HIS A 697 -28.61 -21.81 -14.44
C HIS A 697 -29.93 -22.53 -14.79
N GLY A 698 -30.70 -22.91 -13.79
CA GLY A 698 -31.99 -23.57 -13.95
C GLY A 698 -32.03 -25.01 -13.46
N GLY A 699 -30.86 -25.59 -13.14
CA GLY A 699 -30.76 -26.97 -12.69
C GLY A 699 -30.81 -27.14 -11.17
N SER A 700 -30.49 -28.36 -10.75
CA SER A 700 -30.43 -28.76 -9.35
C SER A 700 -28.99 -28.96 -8.93
N SER A 701 -28.35 -27.88 -8.47
CA SER A 701 -27.08 -27.92 -7.78
C SER A 701 -27.10 -27.00 -6.57
N PRO A 702 -26.21 -27.18 -5.59
CA PRO A 702 -26.10 -26.24 -4.47
C PRO A 702 -25.86 -24.81 -4.93
N GLN A 703 -25.00 -24.64 -5.97
CA GLN A 703 -24.61 -23.34 -6.54
C GLN A 703 -25.79 -22.62 -7.22
N GLU A 704 -26.76 -23.36 -7.78
CA GLU A 704 -27.93 -22.81 -8.46
C GLU A 704 -29.10 -22.57 -7.48
N MET A 705 -29.25 -23.44 -6.46
CA MET A 705 -30.45 -23.51 -5.62
C MET A 705 -30.29 -22.97 -4.22
N ILE A 706 -29.06 -22.87 -3.66
CA ILE A 706 -28.86 -22.28 -2.33
C ILE A 706 -28.65 -20.77 -2.50
N VAL A 707 -29.70 -20.01 -2.24
CA VAL A 707 -29.69 -18.55 -2.38
C VAL A 707 -29.45 -17.88 -1.04
N PRO A 708 -28.68 -16.74 -1.02
CA PRO A 708 -28.47 -16.00 0.21
C PRO A 708 -29.69 -15.16 0.60
N VAL A 709 -29.90 -14.95 1.88
CA VAL A 709 -30.74 -13.88 2.41
C VAL A 709 -29.94 -13.16 3.50
N LEU A 710 -29.63 -11.90 3.23
CA LEU A 710 -28.97 -11.00 4.15
C LEU A 710 -30.01 -10.08 4.81
N ASP A 711 -30.18 -10.17 6.10
CA ASP A 711 -30.91 -9.15 6.88
C ASP A 711 -29.89 -8.11 7.35
N VAL A 712 -30.02 -6.87 6.85
CA VAL A 712 -29.09 -5.78 7.09
C VAL A 712 -29.80 -4.65 7.82
N ARG A 713 -29.30 -4.31 9.00
CA ARG A 713 -29.81 -3.18 9.80
C ARG A 713 -28.74 -2.14 9.97
N MET A 714 -29.08 -0.89 9.59
CA MET A 714 -28.18 0.27 9.69
C MET A 714 -28.59 1.13 10.89
N GLU A 715 -27.63 1.66 11.64
CA GLU A 715 -27.93 2.57 12.74
C GLU A 715 -27.99 4.03 12.29
N LYS A 716 -28.81 4.85 12.97
CA LYS A 716 -28.88 6.30 12.74
C LYS A 716 -27.71 7.01 13.42
N GLY A 717 -27.07 7.94 12.73
CA GLY A 717 -26.12 8.85 13.33
C GLY A 717 -25.35 9.68 12.31
N ARG A 718 -25.03 10.93 12.65
CA ARG A 718 -24.07 11.75 11.91
C ARG A 718 -22.68 11.17 12.23
N MET A 719 -21.94 10.78 11.23
CA MET A 719 -20.58 10.28 11.44
C MET A 719 -19.66 11.49 11.61
N GLU A 720 -19.06 11.66 12.78
CA GLU A 720 -17.88 12.50 12.92
C GLU A 720 -16.70 11.70 12.32
N THR A 721 -16.08 12.25 11.30
CA THR A 721 -14.88 11.63 10.72
C THR A 721 -13.69 11.95 11.61
N THR A 722 -13.06 10.91 12.15
CA THR A 722 -11.77 10.99 12.86
C THR A 722 -10.65 10.49 11.94
N THR A 723 -9.42 10.81 12.26
CA THR A 723 -8.24 10.18 11.67
C THR A 723 -7.76 9.06 12.59
N VAL A 724 -7.32 7.98 11.99
CA VAL A 724 -6.76 6.84 12.73
C VAL A 724 -5.58 7.28 13.60
N GLN A 725 -5.41 6.62 14.72
CA GLN A 725 -4.28 6.84 15.64
C GLN A 725 -3.35 5.62 15.66
N LEU A 726 -2.07 5.89 15.93
CA LEU A 726 -1.04 4.86 16.04
C LEU A 726 -0.62 4.69 17.50
N THR A 727 -0.59 3.46 17.98
CA THR A 727 -0.13 3.11 19.33
C THR A 727 1.07 2.17 19.26
N LEU A 728 2.10 2.45 20.07
CA LEU A 728 3.23 1.54 20.27
C LEU A 728 2.80 0.38 21.17
N VAL A 729 2.88 -0.84 20.66
CA VAL A 729 2.51 -2.08 21.39
C VAL A 729 3.73 -2.68 22.09
N SER A 730 4.91 -2.61 21.46
CA SER A 730 6.14 -3.13 22.05
C SER A 730 6.51 -2.41 23.35
N ILE A 731 6.99 -3.17 24.34
CA ILE A 731 7.52 -2.61 25.58
C ILE A 731 8.90 -2.01 25.28
N LEU A 732 8.96 -0.69 25.17
CA LEU A 732 10.15 0.06 24.84
C LEU A 732 10.71 0.75 26.09
N LYS A 733 11.75 0.14 26.69
CA LYS A 733 12.49 0.75 27.84
C LYS A 733 13.93 1.01 27.48
N LYS A 734 14.56 0.09 26.73
CA LYS A 734 15.98 0.11 26.46
C LYS A 734 16.27 -0.48 25.08
N ILE A 735 17.16 0.13 24.34
CA ILE A 735 17.68 -0.36 23.06
C ILE A 735 19.12 -0.80 23.26
N THR A 736 19.40 -2.06 22.91
CA THR A 736 20.74 -2.69 23.08
C THR A 736 21.40 -3.06 21.77
N ASN A 737 20.66 -3.03 20.67
CA ASN A 737 21.14 -3.44 19.35
C ASN A 737 21.02 -2.30 18.35
N LEU A 738 21.94 -2.26 17.38
CA LEU A 738 21.89 -1.29 16.27
C LEU A 738 20.66 -1.43 15.38
N ILE A 739 20.00 -2.59 15.41
CA ILE A 739 18.75 -2.84 14.70
C ILE A 739 17.73 -3.36 15.70
N THR A 740 16.57 -2.70 15.74
CA THR A 740 15.46 -3.06 16.63
C THR A 740 14.15 -3.05 15.83
N ALA A 741 13.31 -4.06 16.05
CA ALA A 741 11.97 -4.09 15.51
C ALA A 741 10.96 -3.79 16.62
N LEU A 742 9.99 -2.92 16.32
CA LEU A 742 8.93 -2.54 17.24
C LEU A 742 7.57 -2.75 16.57
N ASP A 743 6.62 -3.23 17.34
CA ASP A 743 5.26 -3.45 16.89
C ASP A 743 4.39 -2.24 17.26
N PHE A 744 3.70 -1.74 16.27
CA PHE A 744 2.72 -0.66 16.39
C PHE A 744 1.35 -1.18 15.98
N MET A 745 0.32 -0.61 16.53
CA MET A 745 -1.06 -0.93 16.20
C MET A 745 -1.79 0.32 15.74
N GLN A 746 -2.47 0.20 14.65
CA GLN A 746 -3.51 1.14 14.25
C GLN A 746 -4.72 0.91 15.17
N ASN A 747 -5.15 1.94 15.92
CA ASN A 747 -6.14 1.78 16.99
C ASN A 747 -7.50 1.34 16.49
N GLU A 748 -7.93 1.88 15.34
CA GLU A 748 -9.25 1.65 14.76
C GLU A 748 -9.09 1.21 13.30
N PRO A 749 -9.96 0.32 12.80
CA PRO A 749 -9.97 -0.01 11.38
C PRO A 749 -10.39 1.23 10.56
N ILE A 750 -9.87 1.33 9.34
CA ILE A 750 -10.35 2.34 8.39
C ILE A 750 -11.80 2.03 8.04
N SER A 751 -12.63 3.05 8.14
CA SER A 751 -14.07 3.00 7.84
C SER A 751 -14.52 4.32 7.21
N ASP A 752 -15.78 4.41 6.90
CA ASP A 752 -16.38 5.68 6.41
C ASP A 752 -16.25 6.83 7.41
N THR A 753 -15.95 6.53 8.69
CA THR A 753 -15.76 7.48 9.78
C THR A 753 -14.33 7.66 10.23
N VAL A 754 -13.48 6.66 10.01
CA VAL A 754 -12.08 6.68 10.41
C VAL A 754 -11.24 6.75 9.14
N ARG A 755 -10.65 7.90 8.89
CA ARG A 755 -9.82 8.12 7.70
C ARG A 755 -8.40 7.65 7.92
N GLU A 756 -7.82 7.08 6.87
CA GLU A 756 -6.40 6.77 6.80
C GLU A 756 -5.56 8.02 7.03
N THR A 757 -4.40 7.82 7.62
CA THR A 757 -3.35 8.84 7.71
C THR A 757 -1.97 8.20 7.58
N THR A 758 -0.98 9.02 7.24
CA THR A 758 0.40 8.58 7.11
C THR A 758 1.20 9.09 8.29
N PHE A 759 1.97 8.21 8.92
CA PHE A 759 2.86 8.56 10.02
C PHE A 759 4.31 8.43 9.62
N ARG A 760 5.15 9.39 10.05
CA ARG A 760 6.60 9.30 10.02
C ARG A 760 7.11 8.94 11.41
N VAL A 761 7.76 7.79 11.53
CA VAL A 761 8.20 7.25 12.82
C VAL A 761 9.72 7.07 12.82
N HIS A 762 10.41 7.67 13.78
CA HIS A 762 11.87 7.56 13.91
C HIS A 762 12.32 7.86 15.35
N PHE A 763 13.60 7.61 15.61
CA PHE A 763 14.21 7.98 16.90
C PHE A 763 15.01 9.27 16.79
N VAL A 764 14.97 10.06 17.87
CA VAL A 764 15.70 11.33 17.99
C VAL A 764 16.49 11.38 19.30
N GLY A 765 17.56 12.18 19.30
CA GLY A 765 18.31 12.57 20.49
C GLY A 765 17.59 13.66 21.28
N GLU A 766 18.24 14.12 22.35
CA GLU A 766 17.78 15.23 23.21
C GLU A 766 17.56 16.53 22.43
N ASP A 767 18.39 16.77 21.44
CA ASP A 767 18.38 17.94 20.54
C ASP A 767 17.47 17.78 19.33
N ASN A 768 16.65 16.73 19.29
CA ASN A 768 15.83 16.30 18.16
C ASN A 768 16.64 15.89 16.91
N GLU A 769 17.95 15.62 17.03
CA GLU A 769 18.72 15.01 15.98
C GLU A 769 18.17 13.60 15.67
N ARG A 770 17.87 13.31 14.42
CA ARG A 770 17.43 11.97 14.01
C ARG A 770 18.60 10.96 14.12
N ILE A 771 18.38 9.91 14.90
CA ILE A 771 19.38 8.88 15.20
C ILE A 771 19.06 7.51 14.59
N SER A 772 17.91 7.37 13.92
CA SER A 772 17.53 6.15 13.19
C SER A 772 17.05 6.48 11.79
N ASN A 773 16.82 5.44 10.96
CA ASN A 773 16.00 5.57 9.76
C ASN A 773 14.60 6.07 10.14
N GLU A 774 13.93 6.69 9.18
CA GLU A 774 12.53 7.10 9.29
C GLU A 774 11.66 6.08 8.58
N ASN A 775 10.68 5.52 9.29
CA ASN A 775 9.66 4.66 8.70
C ASN A 775 8.43 5.50 8.36
N ILE A 776 7.98 5.38 7.12
CA ILE A 776 6.71 5.98 6.67
C ILE A 776 5.66 4.87 6.70
N VAL A 777 4.63 5.06 7.50
CA VAL A 777 3.56 4.08 7.72
C VAL A 777 2.26 4.67 7.23
N VAL A 778 1.66 4.06 6.22
CA VAL A 778 0.29 4.36 5.84
C VAL A 778 -0.63 3.50 6.72
N ALA A 779 -1.37 4.16 7.60
CA ALA A 779 -2.32 3.50 8.50
C ALA A 779 -3.67 3.40 7.79
N ASP A 780 -3.79 2.40 6.91
CA ASP A 780 -4.92 2.15 6.02
C ASP A 780 -5.60 0.79 6.26
N LYS A 781 -5.27 0.13 7.37
CA LYS A 781 -5.75 -1.23 7.65
C LYS A 781 -7.21 -1.24 8.05
N ARG A 782 -7.96 -2.18 7.45
CA ARG A 782 -9.40 -2.36 7.63
C ARG A 782 -9.77 -3.59 8.49
N GLY A 783 -8.76 -4.37 8.91
CA GLY A 783 -8.99 -5.58 9.69
C GLY A 783 -9.65 -5.30 11.04
N GLU A 784 -10.63 -6.13 11.41
CA GLU A 784 -11.40 -6.00 12.65
C GLU A 784 -10.56 -6.35 13.88
N THR A 785 -9.66 -7.32 13.76
CA THR A 785 -8.85 -7.77 14.87
C THR A 785 -7.61 -6.88 15.08
N ALA A 786 -7.17 -6.76 16.32
CA ALA A 786 -5.94 -6.03 16.66
C ALA A 786 -4.72 -6.59 15.91
N ALA A 787 -4.67 -7.92 15.70
CA ALA A 787 -3.58 -8.57 14.98
C ALA A 787 -3.48 -8.13 13.52
N GLU A 788 -4.62 -7.96 12.84
CA GLU A 788 -4.67 -7.49 11.45
C GLU A 788 -4.24 -6.03 11.29
N ARG A 789 -4.31 -5.24 12.35
CA ARG A 789 -3.94 -3.83 12.36
C ARG A 789 -2.53 -3.55 12.90
N MET A 790 -1.73 -4.60 13.10
CA MET A 790 -0.34 -4.47 13.56
C MET A 790 0.59 -4.07 12.42
N PHE A 791 1.57 -3.23 12.74
CA PHE A 791 2.70 -2.88 11.89
C PHE A 791 3.98 -3.23 12.63
N ARG A 792 4.87 -3.97 12.00
CA ARG A 792 6.20 -4.22 12.54
C ARG A 792 7.21 -3.32 11.83
N LEU A 793 7.72 -2.33 12.53
CA LEU A 793 8.67 -1.36 12.00
C LEU A 793 10.08 -1.70 12.49
N ARG A 794 11.01 -1.68 11.55
CA ARG A 794 12.43 -1.92 11.84
C ARG A 794 13.15 -0.58 11.91
N PHE A 795 13.89 -0.38 12.98
CA PHE A 795 14.71 0.80 13.21
C PHE A 795 16.16 0.39 13.23
N SER A 796 16.96 1.06 12.41
CA SER A 796 18.42 0.90 12.37
C SER A 796 19.06 2.21 12.84
N PHE A 797 19.90 2.13 13.85
CA PHE A 797 20.48 3.29 14.50
C PHE A 797 21.83 3.66 13.88
N LYS A 798 22.16 4.95 13.91
CA LYS A 798 23.49 5.42 13.54
C LYS A 798 24.55 4.68 14.35
N ASN A 799 25.61 4.22 13.69
CA ASN A 799 26.71 3.49 14.32
C ASN A 799 27.64 4.47 15.05
N ARG A 800 27.23 4.92 16.23
CA ARG A 800 28.01 5.81 17.11
C ARG A 800 27.84 5.40 18.56
N LYS A 801 28.72 5.87 19.43
CA LYS A 801 28.58 5.67 20.87
C LYS A 801 27.40 6.46 21.40
N TYR A 802 26.49 5.80 22.10
CA TYR A 802 25.34 6.39 22.77
C TYR A 802 25.63 6.52 24.27
N ASP A 803 25.27 7.69 24.81
CA ASP A 803 25.38 7.94 26.25
C ASP A 803 24.07 7.48 26.91
N ASN A 804 24.11 6.42 27.72
CA ASN A 804 22.95 5.85 28.38
C ASN A 804 22.33 6.76 29.47
N LYS A 805 22.99 7.86 29.81
CA LYS A 805 22.50 8.87 30.75
C LYS A 805 21.69 9.97 30.05
N LYS A 806 21.78 10.07 28.71
CA LYS A 806 21.02 11.06 27.94
C LYS A 806 19.65 10.51 27.55
N PRO A 807 18.62 11.37 27.48
CA PRO A 807 17.31 10.96 26.99
C PRO A 807 17.31 10.86 25.47
N TYR A 808 16.76 9.77 24.95
CA TYR A 808 16.44 9.56 23.55
C TYR A 808 14.94 9.30 23.43
N TYR A 809 14.37 9.56 22.26
CA TYR A 809 12.93 9.46 22.09
C TYR A 809 12.57 8.76 20.80
N LEU A 810 11.61 7.84 20.87
CA LEU A 810 10.83 7.40 19.72
C LEU A 810 9.75 8.46 19.48
N VAL A 811 9.69 8.99 18.28
CA VAL A 811 8.68 9.99 17.88
C VAL A 811 7.90 9.52 16.66
N ALA A 812 6.62 9.86 16.60
CA ALA A 812 5.81 9.71 15.41
C ALA A 812 5.11 11.04 15.09
N TYR A 813 5.13 11.41 13.83
CA TYR A 813 4.48 12.61 13.31
C TYR A 813 3.41 12.24 12.30
N ASP A 814 2.26 12.88 12.36
CA ASP A 814 1.31 12.89 11.25
C ASP A 814 1.97 13.61 10.06
N ASP A 815 2.11 12.91 8.94
CA ASP A 815 2.84 13.43 7.78
C ASP A 815 2.16 14.63 7.14
N LYS A 816 0.82 14.69 7.20
CA LYS A 816 0.02 15.75 6.60
C LYS A 816 0.14 17.08 7.34
N ASN A 817 0.16 17.04 8.68
CA ASN A 817 0.10 18.21 9.54
C ASN A 817 1.45 18.50 10.21
N SER A 818 2.41 17.57 10.12
CA SER A 818 3.68 17.58 10.87
C SER A 818 3.50 17.70 12.38
N VAL A 819 2.36 17.22 12.90
CA VAL A 819 2.05 17.23 14.33
C VAL A 819 2.63 15.97 14.96
N GLU A 820 3.34 16.12 16.07
CA GLU A 820 3.84 14.99 16.85
C GLU A 820 2.68 14.31 17.56
N VAL A 821 2.43 13.03 17.23
CA VAL A 821 1.33 12.22 17.78
C VAL A 821 1.80 11.20 18.81
N LEU A 822 3.09 10.90 18.83
CA LEU A 822 3.69 9.97 19.78
C LEU A 822 5.10 10.45 20.15
N ARG A 823 5.39 10.48 21.48
CA ARG A 823 6.75 10.63 22.02
C ARG A 823 6.95 9.66 23.17
N ARG A 824 7.97 8.80 23.08
CA ARG A 824 8.33 7.83 24.14
C ARG A 824 9.81 7.89 24.41
N GLN A 825 10.16 8.15 25.67
CA GLN A 825 11.57 8.13 26.10
C GLN A 825 12.11 6.70 26.13
N VAL A 826 13.36 6.55 25.72
CA VAL A 826 14.10 5.29 25.72
C VAL A 826 15.54 5.50 26.15
N VAL A 827 16.14 4.49 26.74
CA VAL A 827 17.55 4.44 27.07
C VAL A 827 18.29 3.73 25.93
N MET A 828 19.31 4.37 25.36
CA MET A 828 20.20 3.77 24.40
C MET A 828 21.41 3.17 25.11
N ASP A 829 21.61 1.85 24.99
CA ASP A 829 22.71 1.12 25.61
C ASP A 829 23.25 0.08 24.60
N ILE A 830 23.71 0.61 23.47
CA ILE A 830 24.24 -0.18 22.37
C ILE A 830 25.73 -0.40 22.62
N ALA A 831 26.15 -1.66 22.85
CA ALA A 831 27.55 -2.02 22.97
C ALA A 831 28.24 -1.94 21.60
N MET A 832 29.33 -1.18 21.52
CA MET A 832 30.20 -1.14 20.34
C MET A 832 31.20 -2.26 20.40
N ALA A 833 31.58 -2.81 19.23
CA ALA A 833 32.56 -3.90 19.15
C ALA A 833 33.95 -3.55 19.76
N ASP A 834 34.26 -2.26 19.94
CA ASP A 834 35.52 -1.78 20.52
C ASP A 834 35.53 -1.79 22.07
N ASP A 835 34.42 -2.05 22.74
CA ASP A 835 34.33 -2.14 24.20
C ASP A 835 34.76 -3.54 24.73
N PHE A 836 34.98 -4.51 23.86
CA PHE A 836 35.62 -5.78 24.20
C PHE A 836 37.14 -5.71 23.91
N GLY A 837 37.82 -5.00 24.79
CA GLY A 837 39.29 -4.98 24.80
C GLY A 837 39.86 -6.38 25.00
N PHE A 838 40.24 -7.05 23.94
CA PHE A 838 41.28 -8.07 23.97
C PHE A 838 42.61 -7.39 23.62
N GLY A 839 43.24 -6.90 24.64
CA GLY A 839 44.66 -6.63 24.55
C GLY A 839 45.41 -7.95 24.33
N PHE A 840 46.09 -8.04 23.22
CA PHE A 840 47.37 -8.75 23.04
C PHE A 840 48.20 -7.97 22.05
#